data_2aa5198782ab6c7519a8dab07c2955da
#
_entry.id   2aa5198782ab6c7519a8dab07c2955da
#
_cell.length_a   1.000
_cell.length_b   1.000
_cell.length_c   1.000
_cell.angle_alpha   90.00
_cell.angle_beta   90.00
_cell.angle_gamma   90.00
#
_symmetry.space_group_name_H-M   'P 1'
#
loop_
_entity.id
_entity.type
_entity.pdbx_description
1 polymer ?
#
loop_
_entity_poly.entity_id
_entity_poly.type
_entity_poly.pdbx_seq_one_letter_code
_entity_poly.pdbx_strand_id
1 'polypeptide(L)'
;MQNLRRHLMWAGVAILGAASLATVALSRGEAISALWVVAAALCTYLIAYRYYSLFIADKVLGLDARRQTPAWKYNDGLDYVPTNKHVLYGHHFAAIAGAGPLVGPVLAAQMGYLPGLLWILAGVVFAGAVQDFIVLFISTRRDGRSLGDLVKQEMGTVPGLIALFGAFMIMIIILAVLALIVVKALADSPWGTFTVAATIPVALFMGVYLRFIRPGRIGEVSVIGFVLLMAAIFGGQAVSESATLAPLFTFTPVQLVWALIGYGFVAACIPVWLLLAPRDYLSTFLKIGTIVALAIGIVIVAPPLKMPALTQFATGGGPVWAGNLFPFLFVTIACGAVSGFHALISSGTSPKLLENETHARYIGYGGMLAESFVAVMALVAASCIEPGVYFAMNSPAAVVGKDAATVAQTLSTWGFVITPDMLTQAAADVGEKTILARAGGAPTLAVGMAEILHQVVGGKALMAFWYHFAILFEALFILTAVDAGTRAGRFMLQDLLGSFVPSLKRTENWVANLIATGLCVAAWGYFLYQGVVDPLGGINTLWPLFGIANQMLAAVALLLGTVVIFKMKKDRYAWVTAVPAAWLLACTMTAGWLKIFSADPKLGFLAHADKYAAAIAEGKVLAPAKTLAAMSRVVFNDRLDAALCALFMGVVLSVLVYSVKAVLAARRNGRPTTQEAAFVPLPAGQHA
;
A
#
# COMPACT_ATOMS: atom_id res chain seq x y z
N MET A 1 32.78 -24.53 -14.90
CA MET A 1 33.05 -23.79 -13.64
C MET A 1 32.02 -22.71 -13.33
N GLN A 2 31.58 -21.86 -14.30
CA GLN A 2 30.57 -20.82 -14.04
C GLN A 2 29.24 -21.37 -13.53
N ASN A 3 28.73 -22.46 -14.10
CA ASN A 3 27.45 -23.06 -13.65
C ASN A 3 27.54 -23.62 -12.23
N LEU A 4 28.67 -24.26 -11.86
CA LEU A 4 28.88 -24.77 -10.51
C LEU A 4 28.94 -23.65 -9.47
N ARG A 5 29.71 -22.59 -9.73
CA ARG A 5 29.71 -21.37 -8.87
C ARG A 5 28.34 -20.79 -8.64
N ARG A 6 27.54 -20.71 -9.72
CA ARG A 6 26.17 -20.21 -9.67
C ARG A 6 25.26 -21.10 -8.83
N HIS A 7 25.35 -22.44 -8.97
CA HIS A 7 24.57 -23.37 -8.14
C HIS A 7 24.99 -23.33 -6.68
N LEU A 8 26.29 -23.24 -6.38
CA LEU A 8 26.77 -23.12 -5.01
C LEU A 8 26.31 -21.81 -4.35
N MET A 9 26.35 -20.68 -5.07
CA MET A 9 25.82 -19.41 -4.57
C MET A 9 24.34 -19.51 -4.18
N TRP A 10 23.49 -20.06 -5.06
CA TRP A 10 22.05 -20.20 -4.79
C TRP A 10 21.76 -21.25 -3.70
N ALA A 11 22.55 -22.30 -3.60
CA ALA A 11 22.49 -23.24 -2.48
C ALA A 11 22.82 -22.53 -1.15
N GLY A 12 23.86 -21.68 -1.14
CA GLY A 12 24.19 -20.86 0.03
C GLY A 12 23.05 -19.93 0.44
N VAL A 13 22.42 -19.23 -0.51
CA VAL A 13 21.24 -18.37 -0.25
C VAL A 13 20.08 -19.19 0.31
N ALA A 14 19.81 -20.39 -0.23
CA ALA A 14 18.74 -21.26 0.24
C ALA A 14 19.00 -21.76 1.67
N ILE A 15 20.23 -22.18 1.96
CA ILE A 15 20.63 -22.65 3.31
C ILE A 15 20.55 -21.51 4.31
N LEU A 16 21.07 -20.32 3.97
CA LEU A 16 20.98 -19.15 4.85
C LEU A 16 19.51 -18.76 5.11
N GLY A 17 18.68 -18.76 4.07
CA GLY A 17 17.25 -18.47 4.21
C GLY A 17 16.53 -19.48 5.08
N ALA A 18 16.76 -20.77 4.88
CA ALA A 18 16.19 -21.83 5.69
C ALA A 18 16.66 -21.77 7.16
N ALA A 19 17.95 -21.55 7.40
CA ALA A 19 18.50 -21.39 8.74
C ALA A 19 17.92 -20.15 9.44
N SER A 20 17.81 -19.02 8.74
CA SER A 20 17.21 -17.78 9.27
C SER A 20 15.76 -17.97 9.64
N LEU A 21 14.94 -18.58 8.76
CA LEU A 21 13.53 -18.88 9.04
C LEU A 21 13.38 -19.86 10.20
N ALA A 22 14.23 -20.92 10.25
CA ALA A 22 14.22 -21.89 11.34
C ALA A 22 14.55 -21.22 12.68
N THR A 23 15.56 -20.34 12.72
CA THR A 23 15.91 -19.57 13.93
C THR A 23 14.73 -18.74 14.40
N VAL A 24 14.06 -18.00 13.51
CA VAL A 24 12.89 -17.17 13.83
C VAL A 24 11.71 -18.03 14.30
N ALA A 25 11.43 -19.15 13.64
CA ALA A 25 10.26 -19.97 13.92
C ALA A 25 10.42 -20.88 15.15
N LEU A 26 11.64 -21.32 15.43
CA LEU A 26 11.94 -22.29 16.52
C LEU A 26 12.38 -21.64 17.82
N SER A 27 12.51 -20.32 17.86
CA SER A 27 12.87 -19.63 19.11
C SER A 27 11.80 -19.84 20.19
N ARG A 28 12.26 -20.29 21.36
CA ARG A 28 11.40 -20.62 22.49
C ARG A 28 11.58 -19.60 23.61
N GLY A 29 11.24 -18.32 23.33
CA GLY A 29 11.33 -17.27 24.34
C GLY A 29 12.72 -16.63 24.51
N GLU A 30 13.69 -17.01 23.72
CA GLU A 30 14.98 -16.31 23.61
C GLU A 30 14.84 -15.04 22.77
N ALA A 31 15.57 -13.99 23.12
CA ALA A 31 15.61 -12.76 22.33
C ALA A 31 16.28 -13.02 20.97
N ILE A 32 15.50 -12.93 19.90
CA ILE A 32 16.02 -13.12 18.54
C ILE A 32 16.47 -11.78 17.99
N SER A 33 17.62 -11.75 17.32
CA SER A 33 18.04 -10.58 16.57
C SER A 33 17.18 -10.38 15.31
N ALA A 34 16.78 -9.13 15.06
CA ALA A 34 16.11 -8.72 13.84
C ALA A 34 16.88 -9.06 12.55
N LEU A 35 18.21 -9.26 12.65
CA LEU A 35 19.05 -9.69 11.55
C LEU A 35 18.55 -10.99 10.88
N TRP A 36 18.07 -11.96 11.68
CA TRP A 36 17.54 -13.21 11.14
C TRP A 36 16.27 -13.01 10.32
N VAL A 37 15.41 -12.06 10.71
CA VAL A 37 14.20 -11.70 9.96
C VAL A 37 14.55 -11.09 8.61
N VAL A 38 15.52 -10.16 8.61
CA VAL A 38 16.01 -9.51 7.37
C VAL A 38 16.67 -10.54 6.45
N ALA A 39 17.52 -11.41 6.98
CA ALA A 39 18.18 -12.46 6.21
C ALA A 39 17.17 -13.45 5.61
N ALA A 40 16.17 -13.88 6.40
CA ALA A 40 15.09 -14.75 5.93
C ALA A 40 14.30 -14.12 4.77
N ALA A 41 13.92 -12.84 4.91
CA ALA A 41 13.19 -12.11 3.88
C ALA A 41 14.01 -11.97 2.58
N LEU A 42 15.24 -11.48 2.67
CA LEU A 42 16.11 -11.29 1.51
C LEU A 42 16.36 -12.60 0.77
N CYS A 43 16.71 -13.68 1.49
CA CYS A 43 16.95 -14.97 0.87
C CYS A 43 15.70 -15.52 0.19
N THR A 44 14.53 -15.42 0.85
CA THR A 44 13.25 -15.85 0.29
C THR A 44 12.93 -15.09 -1.00
N TYR A 45 13.11 -13.76 -1.00
CA TYR A 45 12.80 -12.92 -2.16
C TYR A 45 13.76 -13.13 -3.32
N LEU A 46 15.04 -13.30 -3.05
CA LEU A 46 16.04 -13.64 -4.07
C LEU A 46 15.73 -14.97 -4.76
N ILE A 47 15.36 -16.00 -3.98
CA ILE A 47 14.97 -17.32 -4.50
C ILE A 47 13.67 -17.20 -5.31
N ALA A 48 12.65 -16.52 -4.77
CA ALA A 48 11.38 -16.33 -5.44
C ALA A 48 11.55 -15.59 -6.77
N TYR A 49 12.31 -14.47 -6.78
CA TYR A 49 12.61 -13.73 -8.00
C TYR A 49 13.41 -14.57 -9.01
N ARG A 50 14.40 -15.34 -8.54
CA ARG A 50 15.27 -16.11 -9.44
C ARG A 50 14.57 -17.29 -10.09
N TYR A 51 13.75 -18.02 -9.34
CA TYR A 51 13.16 -19.28 -9.79
C TYR A 51 11.68 -19.19 -10.07
N TYR A 52 10.87 -18.74 -9.11
CA TYR A 52 9.43 -18.76 -9.25
C TYR A 52 8.91 -17.71 -10.24
N SER A 53 9.43 -16.47 -10.20
CA SER A 53 9.03 -15.47 -11.19
C SER A 53 9.48 -15.82 -12.61
N LEU A 54 10.63 -16.49 -12.75
CA LEU A 54 11.11 -16.96 -14.06
C LEU A 54 10.23 -18.10 -14.57
N PHE A 55 9.84 -19.02 -13.69
CA PHE A 55 8.85 -20.05 -14.05
C PHE A 55 7.53 -19.43 -14.55
N ILE A 56 7.03 -18.39 -13.86
CA ILE A 56 5.81 -17.70 -14.32
C ILE A 56 6.06 -17.03 -15.67
N ALA A 57 7.17 -16.32 -15.85
CA ALA A 57 7.51 -15.64 -17.09
C ALA A 57 7.56 -16.59 -18.29
N ASP A 58 8.29 -17.70 -18.15
CA ASP A 58 8.58 -18.60 -19.26
C ASP A 58 7.48 -19.62 -19.52
N LYS A 59 6.97 -20.27 -18.44
CA LYS A 59 6.02 -21.40 -18.56
C LYS A 59 4.58 -20.95 -18.53
N VAL A 60 4.23 -20.00 -17.67
CA VAL A 60 2.85 -19.54 -17.50
C VAL A 60 2.49 -18.49 -18.54
N LEU A 61 3.26 -17.41 -18.64
CA LEU A 61 2.93 -16.26 -19.48
C LEU A 61 3.52 -16.39 -20.90
N GLY A 62 4.80 -16.71 -21.03
CA GLY A 62 5.52 -16.73 -22.30
C GLY A 62 5.73 -15.33 -22.85
N LEU A 63 6.56 -14.54 -22.14
CA LEU A 63 6.89 -13.17 -22.54
C LEU A 63 7.65 -13.14 -23.87
N ASP A 64 7.35 -12.14 -24.71
CA ASP A 64 8.01 -11.94 -26.01
C ASP A 64 8.59 -10.53 -26.14
N ALA A 65 9.91 -10.42 -26.16
CA ALA A 65 10.65 -9.15 -26.32
C ALA A 65 10.38 -8.44 -27.65
N ARG A 66 9.93 -9.18 -28.67
CA ARG A 66 9.69 -8.66 -30.03
C ARG A 66 8.33 -7.98 -30.17
N ARG A 67 7.43 -8.16 -29.18
CA ARG A 67 6.08 -7.62 -29.26
C ARG A 67 6.08 -6.13 -28.92
N GLN A 68 5.43 -5.33 -29.78
CA GLN A 68 5.18 -3.92 -29.52
C GLN A 68 4.23 -3.76 -28.35
N THR A 69 4.61 -2.93 -27.37
CA THR A 69 3.78 -2.63 -26.20
C THR A 69 2.82 -1.46 -26.47
N PRO A 70 1.77 -1.28 -25.65
CA PRO A 70 0.87 -0.14 -25.77
C PRO A 70 1.58 1.22 -25.71
N ALA A 71 2.67 1.33 -24.93
CA ALA A 71 3.48 2.54 -24.82
C ALA A 71 4.00 3.04 -26.19
N TRP A 72 4.41 2.13 -27.07
CA TRP A 72 4.84 2.45 -28.42
C TRP A 72 3.66 2.63 -29.38
N LYS A 73 2.66 1.74 -29.28
CA LYS A 73 1.51 1.70 -30.19
C LYS A 73 0.65 2.95 -30.14
N TYR A 74 0.46 3.50 -28.93
CA TYR A 74 -0.43 4.63 -28.65
C TYR A 74 0.31 5.84 -28.10
N ASN A 75 1.59 5.99 -28.38
CA ASN A 75 2.42 7.07 -27.84
C ASN A 75 1.79 8.45 -28.13
N ASP A 76 1.08 8.99 -27.15
CA ASP A 76 0.42 10.29 -27.20
C ASP A 76 1.21 11.39 -26.47
N GLY A 77 2.34 11.04 -25.85
CA GLY A 77 3.14 11.95 -25.05
C GLY A 77 2.46 12.47 -23.77
N LEU A 78 1.30 11.92 -23.41
CA LEU A 78 0.50 12.30 -22.25
C LEU A 78 0.41 11.17 -21.22
N ASP A 79 -0.22 10.07 -21.60
CA ASP A 79 -0.44 8.89 -20.79
C ASP A 79 0.32 7.66 -21.29
N TYR A 80 0.50 7.54 -22.61
CA TYR A 80 1.26 6.47 -23.26
C TYR A 80 2.63 6.99 -23.68
N VAL A 81 3.67 6.64 -22.94
CA VAL A 81 5.03 7.11 -23.15
C VAL A 81 6.03 5.99 -22.90
N PRO A 82 6.76 5.48 -23.93
CA PRO A 82 7.80 4.49 -23.70
C PRO A 82 8.84 5.01 -22.70
N THR A 83 9.00 4.29 -21.60
CA THR A 83 9.77 4.74 -20.44
C THR A 83 10.86 3.72 -20.10
N ASN A 84 12.07 4.21 -19.84
CA ASN A 84 13.19 3.37 -19.41
C ASN A 84 12.79 2.48 -18.21
N LYS A 85 13.19 1.21 -18.24
CA LYS A 85 12.81 0.21 -17.24
C LYS A 85 13.13 0.59 -15.80
N HIS A 86 14.21 1.33 -15.54
CA HIS A 86 14.58 1.75 -14.19
C HIS A 86 13.73 2.92 -13.69
N VAL A 87 13.41 3.86 -14.58
CA VAL A 87 12.46 4.94 -14.28
C VAL A 87 11.06 4.38 -14.07
N LEU A 88 10.63 3.47 -14.93
CA LEU A 88 9.34 2.80 -14.79
C LEU A 88 9.27 1.93 -13.53
N TYR A 89 10.35 1.24 -13.17
CA TYR A 89 10.43 0.52 -11.90
C TYR A 89 10.24 1.45 -10.70
N GLY A 90 10.95 2.59 -10.71
CA GLY A 90 10.81 3.62 -9.67
C GLY A 90 9.38 4.16 -9.59
N HIS A 91 8.77 4.50 -10.74
CA HIS A 91 7.38 4.95 -10.81
C HIS A 91 6.41 3.87 -10.30
N HIS A 92 6.52 2.64 -10.78
CA HIS A 92 5.65 1.53 -10.38
C HIS A 92 5.77 1.23 -8.88
N PHE A 93 7.02 1.10 -8.38
CA PHE A 93 7.29 0.88 -6.95
C PHE A 93 6.74 2.04 -6.10
N ALA A 94 6.97 3.28 -6.51
CA ALA A 94 6.47 4.44 -5.78
C ALA A 94 4.93 4.50 -5.77
N ALA A 95 4.29 4.10 -6.87
CA ALA A 95 2.84 4.10 -7.01
C ALA A 95 2.17 3.01 -6.16
N ILE A 96 2.73 1.79 -6.12
CA ILE A 96 2.18 0.69 -5.33
C ILE A 96 2.48 0.83 -3.84
N ALA A 97 3.68 1.26 -3.49
CA ALA A 97 4.14 1.39 -2.12
C ALA A 97 3.53 2.63 -1.43
N GLY A 98 2.35 2.44 -0.84
CA GLY A 98 1.61 3.44 -0.07
C GLY A 98 1.68 3.20 1.44
N ALA A 99 0.63 3.60 2.19
CA ALA A 99 0.56 3.41 3.65
C ALA A 99 0.50 1.94 4.09
N GLY A 100 -0.04 1.07 3.24
CA GLY A 100 -0.30 -0.32 3.62
C GLY A 100 0.91 -1.10 4.14
N PRO A 101 2.07 -1.09 3.42
CA PRO A 101 3.26 -1.81 3.87
C PRO A 101 3.91 -1.18 5.12
N LEU A 102 3.64 0.09 5.42
CA LEU A 102 4.16 0.76 6.61
C LEU A 102 3.27 0.51 7.83
N VAL A 103 1.98 0.77 7.69
CA VAL A 103 1.01 0.76 8.80
C VAL A 103 0.51 -0.65 9.13
N GLY A 104 0.16 -1.45 8.11
CA GLY A 104 -0.42 -2.78 8.30
C GLY A 104 0.41 -3.71 9.17
N PRO A 105 1.70 -3.93 8.88
CA PRO A 105 2.58 -4.77 9.68
C PRO A 105 2.79 -4.24 11.09
N VAL A 106 2.85 -2.90 11.28
CA VAL A 106 2.95 -2.29 12.61
C VAL A 106 1.71 -2.59 13.45
N LEU A 107 0.51 -2.42 12.88
CA LEU A 107 -0.74 -2.73 13.58
C LEU A 107 -0.88 -4.23 13.87
N ALA A 108 -0.43 -5.08 12.94
CA ALA A 108 -0.48 -6.54 13.10
C ALA A 108 0.48 -7.05 14.18
N ALA A 109 1.53 -6.30 14.51
CA ALA A 109 2.48 -6.66 15.58
C ALA A 109 1.80 -6.82 16.95
N GLN A 110 0.55 -6.31 17.15
CA GLN A 110 -0.19 -6.63 18.38
C GLN A 110 -0.39 -8.13 18.61
N MET A 111 -0.38 -8.96 17.55
CA MET A 111 -0.49 -10.42 17.64
C MET A 111 0.86 -11.13 17.80
N GLY A 112 1.95 -10.38 17.83
CA GLY A 112 3.31 -10.88 17.80
C GLY A 112 3.95 -10.72 16.41
N TYR A 113 5.28 -10.87 16.34
CA TYR A 113 5.99 -10.67 15.08
C TYR A 113 5.85 -11.86 14.11
N LEU A 114 5.71 -13.09 14.62
CA LEU A 114 5.83 -14.30 13.81
C LEU A 114 4.68 -14.50 12.81
N PRO A 115 3.39 -14.38 13.20
CA PRO A 115 2.29 -14.58 12.25
C PRO A 115 2.32 -13.56 11.11
N GLY A 116 2.61 -12.29 11.43
CA GLY A 116 2.73 -11.22 10.45
C GLY A 116 3.87 -11.47 9.48
N LEU A 117 5.04 -11.87 9.97
CA LEU A 117 6.20 -12.20 9.14
C LEU A 117 5.91 -13.34 8.17
N LEU A 118 5.34 -14.44 8.66
CA LEU A 118 5.03 -15.60 7.82
C LEU A 118 4.03 -15.25 6.73
N TRP A 119 3.00 -14.44 7.07
CA TRP A 119 2.04 -13.99 6.07
C TRP A 119 2.67 -13.06 5.02
N ILE A 120 3.52 -12.11 5.43
CA ILE A 120 4.21 -11.22 4.49
C ILE A 120 5.04 -12.04 3.51
N LEU A 121 5.87 -12.97 3.99
CA LEU A 121 6.75 -13.77 3.13
C LEU A 121 5.99 -14.71 2.20
N ALA A 122 5.01 -15.45 2.70
CA ALA A 122 4.24 -16.38 1.90
C ALA A 122 3.27 -15.63 0.95
N GLY A 123 2.58 -14.61 1.46
CA GLY A 123 1.60 -13.82 0.71
C GLY A 123 2.22 -13.13 -0.49
N VAL A 124 3.39 -12.50 -0.32
CA VAL A 124 4.03 -11.81 -1.44
C VAL A 124 4.50 -12.77 -2.51
N VAL A 125 5.17 -13.87 -2.13
CA VAL A 125 5.75 -14.81 -3.10
C VAL A 125 4.68 -15.50 -3.93
N PHE A 126 3.60 -15.98 -3.29
CA PHE A 126 2.60 -16.83 -3.93
C PHE A 126 1.35 -16.08 -4.40
N ALA A 127 1.12 -14.87 -3.93
CA ALA A 127 -0.08 -14.10 -4.28
C ALA A 127 0.23 -12.69 -4.78
N GLY A 128 0.84 -11.80 -3.98
CA GLY A 128 1.00 -10.39 -4.33
C GLY A 128 1.86 -10.16 -5.57
N ALA A 129 3.08 -10.67 -5.60
CA ALA A 129 3.98 -10.53 -6.73
C ALA A 129 3.48 -11.28 -7.99
N VAL A 130 2.77 -12.39 -7.80
CA VAL A 130 2.07 -13.11 -8.88
C VAL A 130 0.99 -12.24 -9.49
N GLN A 131 0.15 -11.63 -8.65
CA GLN A 131 -0.93 -10.75 -9.08
C GLN A 131 -0.40 -9.57 -9.90
N ASP A 132 0.57 -8.83 -9.36
CA ASP A 132 1.09 -7.63 -9.98
C ASP A 132 1.71 -7.93 -11.35
N PHE A 133 2.49 -8.99 -11.43
CA PHE A 133 3.11 -9.42 -12.68
C PHE A 133 2.09 -9.90 -13.71
N ILE A 134 1.13 -10.73 -13.32
CA ILE A 134 0.12 -11.29 -14.24
C ILE A 134 -0.82 -10.20 -14.74
N VAL A 135 -1.27 -9.28 -13.87
CA VAL A 135 -2.14 -8.18 -14.29
C VAL A 135 -1.41 -7.22 -15.23
N LEU A 136 -0.15 -6.87 -14.95
CA LEU A 136 0.68 -6.05 -15.84
C LEU A 136 0.82 -6.71 -17.22
N PHE A 137 1.12 -8.00 -17.28
CA PHE A 137 1.17 -8.76 -18.52
C PHE A 137 -0.17 -8.76 -19.27
N ILE A 138 -1.27 -9.08 -18.58
CA ILE A 138 -2.60 -9.14 -19.19
C ILE A 138 -2.97 -7.79 -19.80
N SER A 139 -2.76 -6.72 -19.04
CA SER A 139 -3.08 -5.36 -19.51
C SER A 139 -2.18 -4.93 -20.68
N THR A 140 -0.87 -5.22 -20.63
CA THR A 140 0.06 -4.94 -21.72
C THR A 140 -0.37 -5.61 -23.03
N ARG A 141 -0.82 -6.85 -22.97
CA ARG A 141 -1.31 -7.58 -24.17
C ARG A 141 -2.72 -7.18 -24.62
N ARG A 142 -3.38 -6.29 -23.89
CA ARG A 142 -4.73 -5.78 -24.17
C ARG A 142 -4.77 -4.25 -24.22
N ASP A 143 -3.76 -3.67 -24.84
CA ASP A 143 -3.68 -2.24 -25.14
C ASP A 143 -3.70 -1.32 -23.90
N GLY A 144 -3.21 -1.80 -22.75
CA GLY A 144 -3.13 -1.02 -21.51
C GLY A 144 -4.50 -0.77 -20.85
N ARG A 145 -5.45 -1.72 -20.97
CA ARG A 145 -6.81 -1.62 -20.42
C ARG A 145 -6.84 -1.73 -18.91
N SER A 146 -7.77 -1.00 -18.29
CA SER A 146 -8.03 -1.07 -16.85
C SER A 146 -8.56 -2.44 -16.42
N LEU A 147 -8.41 -2.78 -15.12
CA LEU A 147 -8.83 -4.06 -14.56
C LEU A 147 -10.30 -4.39 -14.88
N GLY A 148 -11.20 -3.42 -14.75
CA GLY A 148 -12.62 -3.62 -15.03
C GLY A 148 -12.91 -3.88 -16.51
N ASP A 149 -12.23 -3.17 -17.42
CA ASP A 149 -12.37 -3.39 -18.87
C ASP A 149 -11.78 -4.75 -19.27
N LEU A 150 -10.71 -5.20 -18.62
CA LEU A 150 -10.16 -6.56 -18.79
C LEU A 150 -11.16 -7.64 -18.38
N VAL A 151 -11.85 -7.48 -17.24
CA VAL A 151 -12.92 -8.38 -16.81
C VAL A 151 -14.06 -8.39 -17.85
N LYS A 152 -14.44 -7.21 -18.38
CA LYS A 152 -15.45 -7.08 -19.43
C LYS A 152 -15.09 -7.86 -20.69
N GLN A 153 -13.84 -7.75 -21.16
CA GLN A 153 -13.37 -8.44 -22.35
C GLN A 153 -13.30 -9.97 -22.14
N GLU A 154 -12.90 -10.42 -20.97
CA GLU A 154 -12.66 -11.84 -20.72
C GLU A 154 -13.87 -12.60 -20.19
N MET A 155 -14.78 -11.97 -19.48
CA MET A 155 -15.92 -12.62 -18.82
C MET A 155 -17.29 -12.14 -19.31
N GLY A 156 -17.33 -11.06 -20.10
CA GLY A 156 -18.55 -10.47 -20.65
C GLY A 156 -18.95 -9.14 -20.05
N THR A 157 -19.95 -8.50 -20.63
CA THR A 157 -20.34 -7.12 -20.30
C THR A 157 -20.85 -6.96 -18.87
N VAL A 158 -21.71 -7.86 -18.40
CA VAL A 158 -22.32 -7.75 -17.05
C VAL A 158 -21.26 -7.82 -15.94
N PRO A 159 -20.43 -8.90 -15.85
CA PRO A 159 -19.38 -8.95 -14.83
C PRO A 159 -18.35 -7.83 -14.98
N GLY A 160 -18.09 -7.38 -16.22
CA GLY A 160 -17.20 -6.26 -16.48
C GLY A 160 -17.70 -4.94 -15.88
N LEU A 161 -18.97 -4.61 -16.03
CA LEU A 161 -19.56 -3.40 -15.44
C LEU A 161 -19.60 -3.49 -13.91
N ILE A 162 -19.93 -4.66 -13.35
CA ILE A 162 -19.92 -4.90 -11.90
C ILE A 162 -18.49 -4.74 -11.36
N ALA A 163 -17.50 -5.36 -12.01
CA ALA A 163 -16.10 -5.26 -11.59
C ALA A 163 -15.56 -3.83 -11.73
N LEU A 164 -15.90 -3.13 -12.80
CA LEU A 164 -15.46 -1.76 -13.06
C LEU A 164 -16.02 -0.80 -12.00
N PHE A 165 -17.31 -0.89 -11.72
CA PHE A 165 -17.96 -0.10 -10.67
C PHE A 165 -17.39 -0.44 -9.28
N GLY A 166 -17.31 -1.73 -8.94
CA GLY A 166 -16.79 -2.17 -7.65
C GLY A 166 -15.33 -1.79 -7.44
N ALA A 167 -14.48 -1.99 -8.45
CA ALA A 167 -13.07 -1.61 -8.40
C ALA A 167 -12.90 -0.09 -8.26
N PHE A 168 -13.72 0.71 -8.94
CA PHE A 168 -13.72 2.17 -8.79
C PHE A 168 -14.10 2.58 -7.38
N MET A 169 -15.20 2.04 -6.82
CA MET A 169 -15.62 2.34 -5.45
C MET A 169 -14.58 1.93 -4.41
N ILE A 170 -13.96 0.75 -4.57
CA ILE A 170 -12.86 0.30 -3.71
C ILE A 170 -11.67 1.27 -3.81
N MET A 171 -11.30 1.71 -5.01
CA MET A 171 -10.22 2.67 -5.21
C MET A 171 -10.50 3.99 -4.50
N ILE A 172 -11.72 4.50 -4.54
CA ILE A 172 -12.12 5.73 -3.84
C ILE A 172 -11.87 5.62 -2.33
N ILE A 173 -12.25 4.51 -1.72
CA ILE A 173 -12.00 4.26 -0.28
C ILE A 173 -10.50 4.16 -0.01
N ILE A 174 -9.75 3.43 -0.85
CA ILE A 174 -8.29 3.30 -0.70
C ILE A 174 -7.62 4.69 -0.74
N LEU A 175 -7.94 5.52 -1.73
CA LEU A 175 -7.37 6.86 -1.88
C LEU A 175 -7.72 7.77 -0.69
N ALA A 176 -8.96 7.71 -0.21
CA ALA A 176 -9.39 8.48 0.95
C ALA A 176 -8.60 8.10 2.21
N VAL A 177 -8.38 6.80 2.44
CA VAL A 177 -7.58 6.31 3.59
C VAL A 177 -6.12 6.70 3.46
N LEU A 178 -5.52 6.54 2.28
CA LEU A 178 -4.13 6.96 2.02
C LEU A 178 -3.96 8.47 2.27
N ALA A 179 -4.85 9.29 1.72
CA ALA A 179 -4.83 10.74 1.91
C ALA A 179 -5.06 11.13 3.39
N LEU A 180 -5.92 10.40 4.13
CA LEU A 180 -6.15 10.63 5.56
C LEU A 180 -4.86 10.44 6.39
N ILE A 181 -4.06 9.44 6.06
CA ILE A 181 -2.78 9.21 6.75
C ILE A 181 -1.79 10.34 6.44
N VAL A 182 -1.75 10.82 5.19
CA VAL A 182 -0.93 11.98 4.81
C VAL A 182 -1.37 13.22 5.59
N VAL A 183 -2.68 13.50 5.70
CA VAL A 183 -3.20 14.59 6.52
C VAL A 183 -2.74 14.47 7.96
N LYS A 184 -2.83 13.27 8.56
CA LYS A 184 -2.40 13.05 9.95
C LYS A 184 -0.89 13.21 10.15
N ALA A 185 -0.09 12.82 9.15
CA ALA A 185 1.37 12.97 9.21
C ALA A 185 1.83 14.43 9.06
N LEU A 186 1.11 15.24 8.28
CA LEU A 186 1.48 16.63 7.97
C LEU A 186 0.77 17.68 8.83
N ALA A 187 -0.32 17.31 9.52
CA ALA A 187 -1.07 18.25 10.35
C ALA A 187 -0.16 18.86 11.42
N ASP A 188 -0.21 20.19 11.50
CA ASP A 188 0.59 21.00 12.43
C ASP A 188 2.12 20.78 12.34
N SER A 189 2.60 20.24 11.18
CA SER A 189 4.01 19.97 10.90
C SER A 189 4.55 20.88 9.79
N PRO A 190 5.16 22.04 10.12
CA PRO A 190 5.74 22.94 9.12
C PRO A 190 6.92 22.31 8.38
N TRP A 191 7.74 21.50 9.05
CA TRP A 191 8.84 20.76 8.41
C TRP A 191 8.32 19.80 7.32
N GLY A 192 7.38 18.92 7.68
CA GLY A 192 6.80 17.97 6.76
C GLY A 192 6.13 18.63 5.57
N THR A 193 5.31 19.64 5.83
CA THR A 193 4.56 20.37 4.79
C THR A 193 5.48 21.11 3.82
N PHE A 194 6.51 21.82 4.32
CA PHE A 194 7.50 22.47 3.46
C PHE A 194 8.23 21.46 2.57
N THR A 195 8.73 20.38 3.14
CA THR A 195 9.50 19.38 2.38
C THR A 195 8.65 18.71 1.29
N VAL A 196 7.41 18.32 1.62
CA VAL A 196 6.47 17.74 0.64
C VAL A 196 6.17 18.75 -0.47
N ALA A 197 5.88 20.01 -0.14
CA ALA A 197 5.63 21.07 -1.12
C ALA A 197 6.85 21.31 -2.03
N ALA A 198 8.07 21.31 -1.48
CA ALA A 198 9.30 21.50 -2.23
C ALA A 198 9.58 20.38 -3.25
N THR A 199 9.07 19.15 -3.03
CA THR A 199 9.22 18.08 -4.02
C THR A 199 8.50 18.36 -5.33
N ILE A 200 7.46 19.20 -5.33
CA ILE A 200 6.69 19.55 -6.54
C ILE A 200 7.57 20.34 -7.55
N PRO A 201 8.14 21.50 -7.21
CA PRO A 201 9.01 22.24 -8.14
C PRO A 201 10.26 21.44 -8.55
N VAL A 202 10.82 20.62 -7.65
CA VAL A 202 11.95 19.74 -7.98
C VAL A 202 11.55 18.73 -9.05
N ALA A 203 10.40 18.09 -8.91
CA ALA A 203 9.90 17.12 -9.90
C ALA A 203 9.58 17.78 -11.25
N LEU A 204 8.96 18.96 -11.26
CA LEU A 204 8.70 19.72 -12.49
C LEU A 204 10.02 20.07 -13.21
N PHE A 205 11.02 20.53 -12.45
CA PHE A 205 12.36 20.78 -13.00
C PHE A 205 12.97 19.52 -13.61
N MET A 206 12.91 18.37 -12.93
CA MET A 206 13.43 17.10 -13.44
C MET A 206 12.71 16.66 -14.71
N GLY A 207 11.38 16.79 -14.80
CA GLY A 207 10.59 16.47 -15.97
C GLY A 207 10.98 17.32 -17.18
N VAL A 208 11.10 18.63 -17.02
CA VAL A 208 11.55 19.57 -18.04
C VAL A 208 13.00 19.29 -18.46
N TYR A 209 13.88 19.02 -17.49
CA TYR A 209 15.29 18.71 -17.77
C TYR A 209 15.46 17.48 -18.64
N LEU A 210 14.77 16.36 -18.28
CA LEU A 210 14.83 15.11 -19.03
C LEU A 210 14.23 15.20 -20.43
N ARG A 211 13.25 16.09 -20.62
CA ARG A 211 12.55 16.17 -21.89
C ARG A 211 13.16 17.19 -22.86
N PHE A 212 13.60 18.34 -22.36
CA PHE A 212 13.99 19.47 -23.20
C PHE A 212 15.45 19.89 -23.07
N ILE A 213 16.07 19.77 -21.88
CA ILE A 213 17.42 20.28 -21.64
C ILE A 213 18.46 19.21 -22.00
N ARG A 214 18.36 18.01 -21.40
CA ARG A 214 19.26 16.87 -21.66
C ARG A 214 18.51 15.55 -21.74
N PRO A 215 17.87 15.25 -22.87
CA PRO A 215 17.11 14.01 -23.04
C PRO A 215 17.98 12.76 -22.79
N GLY A 216 17.44 11.82 -22.02
CA GLY A 216 18.10 10.53 -21.72
C GLY A 216 19.21 10.57 -20.65
N ARG A 217 19.57 11.71 -20.09
CA ARG A 217 20.59 11.85 -19.03
C ARG A 217 20.02 11.54 -17.63
N ILE A 218 19.49 10.32 -17.47
CA ILE A 218 18.81 9.90 -16.23
C ILE A 218 19.74 9.98 -15.01
N GLY A 219 20.99 9.53 -15.13
CA GLY A 219 21.94 9.57 -14.02
C GLY A 219 22.24 10.98 -13.51
N GLU A 220 22.39 11.94 -14.44
CA GLU A 220 22.66 13.35 -14.11
C GLU A 220 21.49 13.98 -13.36
N VAL A 221 20.28 13.83 -13.88
CA VAL A 221 19.07 14.36 -13.22
C VAL A 221 18.78 13.67 -11.89
N SER A 222 19.16 12.39 -11.73
CA SER A 222 19.03 11.66 -10.48
C SER A 222 19.89 12.26 -9.38
N VAL A 223 21.15 12.60 -9.68
CA VAL A 223 22.04 13.25 -8.71
C VAL A 223 21.52 14.62 -8.32
N ILE A 224 21.10 15.44 -9.32
CA ILE A 224 20.53 16.76 -9.08
C ILE A 224 19.27 16.66 -8.21
N GLY A 225 18.34 15.78 -8.58
CA GLY A 225 17.10 15.56 -7.83
C GLY A 225 17.34 15.10 -6.40
N PHE A 226 18.28 14.19 -6.19
CA PHE A 226 18.66 13.72 -4.86
C PHE A 226 19.24 14.85 -3.99
N VAL A 227 20.15 15.66 -4.55
CA VAL A 227 20.73 16.80 -3.83
C VAL A 227 19.66 17.83 -3.45
N LEU A 228 18.75 18.14 -4.39
CA LEU A 228 17.65 19.08 -4.12
C LEU A 228 16.65 18.50 -3.09
N LEU A 229 16.40 17.22 -3.10
CA LEU A 229 15.56 16.53 -2.10
C LEU A 229 16.21 16.63 -0.71
N MET A 230 17.50 16.35 -0.59
CA MET A 230 18.23 16.49 0.66
C MET A 230 18.22 17.96 1.15
N ALA A 231 18.43 18.90 0.25
CA ALA A 231 18.32 20.33 0.58
C ALA A 231 16.91 20.71 1.08
N ALA A 232 15.85 20.11 0.50
CA ALA A 232 14.48 20.33 0.96
C ALA A 232 14.23 19.75 2.36
N ILE A 233 14.80 18.57 2.68
CA ILE A 233 14.66 17.95 4.01
C ILE A 233 15.34 18.80 5.08
N PHE A 234 16.61 19.19 4.89
CA PHE A 234 17.32 20.05 5.84
C PHE A 234 16.75 21.47 5.89
N GLY A 235 16.31 21.99 4.72
CA GLY A 235 15.63 23.28 4.65
C GLY A 235 14.30 23.30 5.42
N GLY A 236 13.58 22.17 5.42
CA GLY A 236 12.35 21.99 6.19
C GLY A 236 12.57 22.09 7.70
N GLN A 237 13.69 21.57 8.21
CA GLN A 237 14.07 21.75 9.60
C GLN A 237 14.27 23.22 9.93
N ALA A 238 15.06 23.92 9.12
CA ALA A 238 15.31 25.37 9.30
C ALA A 238 14.01 26.18 9.20
N VAL A 239 13.07 25.80 8.31
CA VAL A 239 11.75 26.42 8.23
C VAL A 239 10.96 26.21 9.51
N SER A 240 10.98 25.00 10.08
CA SER A 240 10.23 24.68 11.31
C SER A 240 10.75 25.45 12.54
N GLU A 241 12.02 25.80 12.56
CA GLU A 241 12.66 26.58 13.62
C GLU A 241 12.47 28.10 13.44
N SER A 242 12.04 28.55 12.26
CA SER A 242 11.87 29.98 11.94
C SER A 242 10.51 30.50 12.41
N ALA A 243 10.50 31.51 13.27
CA ALA A 243 9.27 32.16 13.73
C ALA A 243 8.44 32.82 12.61
N THR A 244 9.06 33.20 11.49
CA THR A 244 8.40 33.85 10.36
C THR A 244 7.93 32.85 9.28
N LEU A 245 8.68 31.76 9.05
CA LEU A 245 8.38 30.81 7.99
C LEU A 245 7.51 29.65 8.48
N ALA A 246 7.67 29.19 9.72
CA ALA A 246 6.88 28.08 10.24
C ALA A 246 5.36 28.29 10.12
N PRO A 247 4.78 29.46 10.42
CA PRO A 247 3.34 29.69 10.28
C PRO A 247 2.83 29.55 8.86
N LEU A 248 3.66 29.83 7.84
CA LEU A 248 3.27 29.71 6.43
C LEU A 248 3.09 28.25 5.97
N PHE A 249 3.73 27.31 6.67
CA PHE A 249 3.67 25.88 6.37
C PHE A 249 2.97 25.04 7.45
N THR A 250 2.37 25.71 8.45
CA THR A 250 1.57 25.04 9.48
C THR A 250 0.10 25.06 9.07
N PHE A 251 -0.42 23.90 8.66
CA PHE A 251 -1.80 23.75 8.22
C PHE A 251 -2.60 22.88 9.18
N THR A 252 -3.84 23.27 9.41
CA THR A 252 -4.82 22.42 10.10
C THR A 252 -5.19 21.20 9.26
N PRO A 253 -5.70 20.10 9.86
CA PRO A 253 -6.15 18.94 9.11
C PRO A 253 -7.12 19.26 7.98
N VAL A 254 -8.08 20.16 8.20
CA VAL A 254 -9.08 20.55 7.18
C VAL A 254 -8.44 21.34 6.03
N GLN A 255 -7.46 22.22 6.33
CA GLN A 255 -6.73 22.92 5.27
C GLN A 255 -5.92 21.95 4.41
N LEU A 256 -5.28 20.95 5.02
CA LEU A 256 -4.57 19.89 4.30
C LEU A 256 -5.50 19.07 3.40
N VAL A 257 -6.73 18.78 3.84
CA VAL A 257 -7.73 18.11 2.99
C VAL A 257 -7.93 18.88 1.69
N TRP A 258 -8.19 20.20 1.77
CA TRP A 258 -8.40 21.01 0.58
C TRP A 258 -7.17 21.17 -0.28
N ALA A 259 -5.99 21.27 0.35
CA ALA A 259 -4.71 21.29 -0.36
C ALA A 259 -4.46 19.99 -1.14
N LEU A 260 -4.72 18.84 -0.53
CA LEU A 260 -4.57 17.52 -1.18
C LEU A 260 -5.59 17.31 -2.31
N ILE A 261 -6.85 17.75 -2.13
CA ILE A 261 -7.87 17.70 -3.17
C ILE A 261 -7.43 18.53 -4.39
N GLY A 262 -7.02 19.78 -4.17
CA GLY A 262 -6.53 20.67 -5.24
C GLY A 262 -5.30 20.12 -5.94
N TYR A 263 -4.32 19.64 -5.16
CA TYR A 263 -3.11 19.03 -5.66
C TYR A 263 -3.40 17.76 -6.49
N GLY A 264 -4.20 16.83 -5.96
CA GLY A 264 -4.55 15.59 -6.65
C GLY A 264 -5.29 15.82 -7.97
N PHE A 265 -6.16 16.84 -8.02
CA PHE A 265 -6.80 17.26 -9.26
C PHE A 265 -5.79 17.71 -10.31
N VAL A 266 -4.90 18.63 -9.96
CA VAL A 266 -3.88 19.16 -10.88
C VAL A 266 -2.93 18.05 -11.32
N ALA A 267 -2.39 17.26 -10.39
CA ALA A 267 -1.45 16.17 -10.67
C ALA A 267 -2.03 15.11 -11.62
N ALA A 268 -3.34 14.82 -11.51
CA ALA A 268 -4.00 13.86 -12.39
C ALA A 268 -4.33 14.41 -13.80
N CYS A 269 -4.43 15.74 -13.95
CA CYS A 269 -4.74 16.38 -15.24
C CYS A 269 -3.52 16.64 -16.12
N ILE A 270 -2.35 16.96 -15.53
CA ILE A 270 -1.14 17.31 -16.30
C ILE A 270 -0.45 16.06 -16.86
N PRO A 271 0.41 16.20 -17.91
CA PRO A 271 1.13 15.07 -18.50
C PRO A 271 1.95 14.29 -17.47
N VAL A 272 1.95 12.95 -17.59
CA VAL A 272 2.65 12.05 -16.67
C VAL A 272 4.15 12.34 -16.56
N TRP A 273 4.78 12.69 -17.67
CA TRP A 273 6.20 12.99 -17.75
C TRP A 273 6.61 14.29 -17.06
N LEU A 274 5.65 15.22 -16.85
CA LEU A 274 5.94 16.54 -16.29
C LEU A 274 6.05 16.53 -14.76
N LEU A 275 5.16 15.86 -14.09
CA LEU A 275 5.12 15.82 -12.62
C LEU A 275 5.13 14.40 -12.06
N LEU A 276 4.20 13.54 -12.48
CA LEU A 276 3.95 12.26 -11.83
C LEU A 276 5.19 11.35 -11.90
N ALA A 277 5.67 11.01 -13.11
CA ALA A 277 6.81 10.11 -13.25
C ALA A 277 8.12 10.66 -12.63
N PRO A 278 8.50 11.95 -12.80
CA PRO A 278 9.69 12.49 -12.15
C PRO A 278 9.56 12.55 -10.63
N ARG A 279 8.37 12.87 -10.10
CA ARG A 279 8.15 12.92 -8.66
C ARG A 279 8.19 11.55 -8.00
N ASP A 280 7.56 10.56 -8.61
CA ASP A 280 7.59 9.19 -8.16
C ASP A 280 9.02 8.64 -8.20
N TYR A 281 9.74 8.92 -9.27
CA TYR A 281 11.16 8.56 -9.40
C TYR A 281 12.02 9.25 -8.33
N LEU A 282 11.83 10.54 -8.08
CA LEU A 282 12.50 11.28 -7.01
C LEU A 282 12.19 10.68 -5.63
N SER A 283 10.93 10.40 -5.35
CA SER A 283 10.51 9.80 -4.08
C SER A 283 11.10 8.41 -3.85
N THR A 284 11.38 7.67 -4.93
CA THR A 284 11.97 6.33 -4.87
C THR A 284 13.37 6.35 -4.23
N PHE A 285 14.16 7.42 -4.44
CA PHE A 285 15.45 7.56 -3.76
C PHE A 285 15.28 7.63 -2.25
N LEU A 286 14.30 8.41 -1.77
CA LEU A 286 14.02 8.48 -0.34
C LEU A 286 13.45 7.14 0.16
N LYS A 287 12.49 6.55 -0.58
CA LYS A 287 11.86 5.29 -0.21
C LYS A 287 12.86 4.15 -0.09
N ILE A 288 13.57 3.85 -1.17
CA ILE A 288 14.55 2.76 -1.20
C ILE A 288 15.75 3.10 -0.33
N GLY A 289 16.25 4.35 -0.38
CA GLY A 289 17.39 4.79 0.42
C GLY A 289 17.15 4.62 1.92
N THR A 290 15.99 5.05 2.42
CA THR A 290 15.64 4.91 3.84
C THR A 290 15.50 3.44 4.24
N ILE A 291 14.85 2.62 3.43
CA ILE A 291 14.67 1.19 3.73
C ILE A 291 16.02 0.44 3.68
N VAL A 292 16.87 0.77 2.72
CA VAL A 292 18.24 0.20 2.66
C VAL A 292 19.07 0.67 3.86
N ALA A 293 18.99 1.95 4.22
CA ALA A 293 19.68 2.47 5.41
C ALA A 293 19.20 1.77 6.69
N LEU A 294 17.89 1.55 6.83
CA LEU A 294 17.31 0.82 7.95
C LEU A 294 17.79 -0.64 7.96
N ALA A 295 17.79 -1.31 6.81
CA ALA A 295 18.30 -2.68 6.70
C ALA A 295 19.79 -2.79 7.06
N ILE A 296 20.61 -1.85 6.59
CA ILE A 296 22.04 -1.76 6.97
C ILE A 296 22.16 -1.48 8.47
N GLY A 297 21.35 -0.58 9.02
CA GLY A 297 21.28 -0.31 10.45
C GLY A 297 20.98 -1.57 11.27
N ILE A 298 20.01 -2.37 10.84
CA ILE A 298 19.70 -3.65 11.48
C ILE A 298 20.88 -4.64 11.41
N VAL A 299 21.60 -4.68 10.29
CA VAL A 299 22.79 -5.55 10.15
C VAL A 299 23.92 -5.12 11.09
N ILE A 300 24.14 -3.80 11.25
CA ILE A 300 25.20 -3.25 12.11
C ILE A 300 24.85 -3.40 13.59
N VAL A 301 23.63 -3.03 13.98
CA VAL A 301 23.18 -2.99 15.39
C VAL A 301 22.72 -4.36 15.87
N ALA A 302 22.17 -5.19 14.96
CA ALA A 302 21.57 -6.49 15.27
C ALA A 302 20.56 -6.43 16.45
N PRO A 303 19.59 -5.49 16.45
CA PRO A 303 18.74 -5.25 17.60
C PRO A 303 17.90 -6.49 17.91
N PRO A 304 17.65 -6.78 19.22
CA PRO A 304 16.76 -7.86 19.59
C PRO A 304 15.30 -7.49 19.29
N LEU A 305 14.50 -8.47 18.86
CA LEU A 305 13.05 -8.35 18.80
C LEU A 305 12.53 -8.43 20.24
N LYS A 306 11.93 -7.35 20.73
CA LYS A 306 11.35 -7.27 22.07
C LYS A 306 9.89 -7.75 22.10
N MET A 307 9.18 -7.58 20.96
CA MET A 307 7.82 -8.13 20.79
C MET A 307 7.90 -9.66 20.80
N PRO A 308 7.03 -10.38 21.58
CA PRO A 308 7.01 -11.83 21.54
C PRO A 308 6.60 -12.38 20.18
N ALA A 309 6.99 -13.64 19.90
CA ALA A 309 6.60 -14.31 18.67
C ALA A 309 5.07 -14.37 18.49
N LEU A 310 4.35 -14.62 19.57
CA LEU A 310 2.88 -14.61 19.62
C LEU A 310 2.43 -13.95 20.92
N THR A 311 1.46 -13.04 20.85
CA THR A 311 0.86 -12.39 22.02
C THR A 311 -0.48 -13.05 22.38
N GLN A 312 -0.99 -12.74 23.57
CA GLN A 312 -2.33 -13.16 24.00
C GLN A 312 -3.46 -12.63 23.11
N PHE A 313 -3.22 -11.58 22.32
CA PHE A 313 -4.20 -10.97 21.43
C PHE A 313 -4.39 -11.72 20.10
N ALA A 314 -3.65 -12.78 19.86
CA ALA A 314 -3.84 -13.65 18.69
C ALA A 314 -5.22 -14.33 18.66
N THR A 315 -5.84 -14.52 19.82
CA THR A 315 -7.19 -15.06 19.96
C THR A 315 -8.29 -14.01 19.93
N GLY A 316 -7.94 -12.75 19.69
CA GLY A 316 -8.86 -11.61 19.65
C GLY A 316 -8.81 -10.72 20.88
N GLY A 317 -9.70 -9.73 20.93
CA GLY A 317 -9.80 -8.80 22.05
C GLY A 317 -8.63 -7.80 22.16
N GLY A 318 -7.81 -7.67 21.12
CA GLY A 318 -6.68 -6.76 21.11
C GLY A 318 -7.08 -5.29 21.21
N PRO A 319 -6.25 -4.46 21.88
CA PRO A 319 -6.56 -3.05 22.10
C PRO A 319 -6.38 -2.19 20.83
N VAL A 320 -5.51 -2.59 19.91
CA VAL A 320 -5.28 -1.87 18.65
C VAL A 320 -6.41 -2.14 17.67
N TRP A 321 -6.82 -3.42 17.57
CA TRP A 321 -8.01 -3.87 16.83
C TRP A 321 -8.54 -5.20 17.39
N ALA A 322 -9.85 -5.40 17.35
CA ALA A 322 -10.54 -6.40 18.18
C ALA A 322 -10.62 -7.82 17.59
N GLY A 323 -10.20 -8.04 16.34
CA GLY A 323 -10.40 -9.33 15.66
C GLY A 323 -9.40 -10.41 16.04
N ASN A 324 -9.75 -11.67 15.76
CA ASN A 324 -8.87 -12.83 15.87
C ASN A 324 -7.79 -12.84 14.78
N LEU A 325 -6.73 -13.64 14.96
CA LEU A 325 -5.69 -13.81 13.96
C LEU A 325 -6.28 -14.13 12.59
N PHE A 326 -7.11 -15.16 12.47
CA PHE A 326 -7.90 -15.39 11.27
C PHE A 326 -9.31 -14.80 11.43
N PRO A 327 -9.76 -13.99 10.51
CA PRO A 327 -9.12 -13.54 9.24
C PRO A 327 -8.35 -12.22 9.36
N PHE A 328 -8.34 -11.54 10.52
CA PHE A 328 -8.01 -10.12 10.63
C PHE A 328 -6.53 -9.80 10.46
N LEU A 329 -5.60 -10.67 10.86
CA LEU A 329 -4.19 -10.49 10.56
C LEU A 329 -3.96 -10.34 9.05
N PHE A 330 -4.60 -11.23 8.28
CA PHE A 330 -4.43 -11.31 6.82
C PHE A 330 -4.94 -10.07 6.11
N VAL A 331 -6.07 -9.52 6.54
CA VAL A 331 -6.62 -8.29 5.95
C VAL A 331 -5.96 -7.01 6.50
N THR A 332 -5.38 -7.05 7.69
CA THR A 332 -4.62 -5.93 8.26
C THR A 332 -3.29 -5.73 7.53
N ILE A 333 -2.58 -6.83 7.19
CA ILE A 333 -1.40 -6.80 6.32
C ILE A 333 -1.86 -7.02 4.87
N ALA A 334 -2.66 -6.11 4.35
CA ALA A 334 -3.15 -6.22 2.98
C ALA A 334 -2.05 -5.87 1.97
N CYS A 335 -1.49 -4.65 1.97
CA CYS A 335 -0.55 -4.21 0.95
C CYS A 335 0.77 -4.98 0.99
N GLY A 336 1.43 -5.07 2.13
CA GLY A 336 2.77 -5.69 2.22
C GLY A 336 2.84 -7.19 1.85
N ALA A 337 1.69 -7.87 1.78
CA ALA A 337 1.59 -9.25 1.36
C ALA A 337 0.85 -9.41 0.02
N VAL A 338 -0.35 -8.85 -0.11
CA VAL A 338 -1.18 -8.90 -1.33
C VAL A 338 -2.10 -7.69 -1.38
N SER A 339 -2.00 -6.88 -2.42
CA SER A 339 -2.78 -5.65 -2.56
C SER A 339 -3.54 -5.57 -3.88
N GLY A 340 -4.84 -5.38 -3.81
CA GLY A 340 -5.67 -5.15 -4.99
C GLY A 340 -5.44 -3.79 -5.63
N PHE A 341 -5.02 -2.78 -4.85
CA PHE A 341 -4.62 -1.48 -5.37
C PHE A 341 -3.51 -1.61 -6.43
N HIS A 342 -2.58 -2.55 -6.23
CA HIS A 342 -1.52 -2.83 -7.20
C HIS A 342 -2.05 -3.29 -8.55
N ALA A 343 -3.14 -4.08 -8.56
CA ALA A 343 -3.77 -4.49 -9.81
C ALA A 343 -4.31 -3.29 -10.60
N LEU A 344 -4.74 -2.23 -9.92
CA LEU A 344 -5.19 -1.00 -10.55
C LEU A 344 -4.02 -0.21 -11.15
N ILE A 345 -2.87 -0.18 -10.49
CA ILE A 345 -1.63 0.42 -11.02
C ILE A 345 -1.06 -0.44 -12.15
N SER A 346 -0.99 -1.77 -11.97
CA SER A 346 -0.50 -2.73 -12.96
C SER A 346 -1.38 -2.82 -14.22
N SER A 347 -2.63 -2.33 -14.18
CA SER A 347 -3.50 -2.22 -15.35
C SER A 347 -3.79 -0.77 -15.76
N GLY A 348 -3.60 0.20 -14.88
CA GLY A 348 -3.95 1.60 -15.11
C GLY A 348 -2.83 2.43 -15.74
N THR A 349 -1.66 2.48 -15.11
CA THR A 349 -0.55 3.36 -15.50
C THR A 349 0.63 2.60 -16.10
N SER A 350 1.15 1.60 -15.40
CA SER A 350 2.40 0.91 -15.76
C SER A 350 2.43 0.29 -17.16
N PRO A 351 1.35 -0.36 -17.68
CA PRO A 351 1.39 -0.96 -19.01
C PRO A 351 1.45 0.07 -20.14
N LYS A 352 1.03 1.32 -19.86
CA LYS A 352 1.09 2.44 -20.79
C LYS A 352 2.48 3.07 -20.90
N LEU A 353 3.36 2.75 -19.96
CA LEU A 353 4.74 3.23 -19.89
C LEU A 353 5.76 2.13 -20.21
N LEU A 354 5.33 0.88 -20.30
CA LEU A 354 6.20 -0.29 -20.49
C LEU A 354 6.78 -0.32 -21.92
N GLU A 355 8.09 -0.10 -22.05
CA GLU A 355 8.76 -0.10 -23.35
C GLU A 355 8.98 -1.50 -23.94
N ASN A 356 9.16 -2.53 -23.09
CA ASN A 356 9.37 -3.92 -23.49
C ASN A 356 8.60 -4.88 -22.60
N GLU A 357 7.91 -5.86 -23.19
CA GLU A 357 7.08 -6.83 -22.46
C GLU A 357 7.87 -7.64 -21.41
N THR A 358 9.14 -7.95 -21.70
CA THR A 358 9.99 -8.73 -20.78
C THR A 358 10.32 -8.00 -19.49
N HIS A 359 10.22 -6.66 -19.48
CA HIS A 359 10.41 -5.84 -18.29
C HIS A 359 9.26 -6.01 -17.27
N ALA A 360 8.10 -6.54 -17.67
CA ALA A 360 6.97 -6.78 -16.79
C ALA A 360 7.31 -7.65 -15.57
N ARG A 361 8.24 -8.62 -15.73
CA ARG A 361 8.75 -9.44 -14.62
C ARG A 361 9.51 -8.60 -13.59
N TYR A 362 10.42 -7.73 -14.06
CA TYR A 362 11.21 -6.87 -13.19
C TYR A 362 10.34 -5.84 -12.48
N ILE A 363 9.41 -5.23 -13.20
CA ILE A 363 8.56 -4.17 -12.69
C ILE A 363 7.47 -4.74 -11.78
N GLY A 364 6.64 -5.67 -12.25
CA GLY A 364 5.52 -6.22 -11.47
C GLY A 364 5.98 -7.12 -10.34
N TYR A 365 6.65 -8.24 -10.64
CA TYR A 365 7.08 -9.18 -9.62
C TYR A 365 8.16 -8.57 -8.71
N GLY A 366 9.18 -7.94 -9.30
CA GLY A 366 10.28 -7.34 -8.56
C GLY A 366 9.86 -6.14 -7.72
N GLY A 367 8.97 -5.28 -8.23
CA GLY A 367 8.41 -4.13 -7.49
C GLY A 367 7.64 -4.54 -6.25
N MET A 368 6.80 -5.58 -6.36
CA MET A 368 6.05 -6.10 -5.22
C MET A 368 6.94 -6.75 -4.16
N LEU A 369 8.01 -7.45 -4.55
CA LEU A 369 8.99 -7.96 -3.57
C LEU A 369 9.68 -6.82 -2.81
N ALA A 370 10.02 -5.73 -3.49
CA ALA A 370 10.62 -4.56 -2.85
C ALA A 370 9.64 -3.89 -1.87
N GLU A 371 8.36 -3.77 -2.22
CA GLU A 371 7.34 -3.27 -1.30
C GLU A 371 7.14 -4.17 -0.09
N SER A 372 7.11 -5.48 -0.30
CA SER A 372 7.03 -6.44 0.81
C SER A 372 8.24 -6.36 1.73
N PHE A 373 9.42 -6.03 1.20
CA PHE A 373 10.59 -5.79 2.04
C PHE A 373 10.40 -4.56 2.94
N VAL A 374 9.71 -3.51 2.45
CA VAL A 374 9.29 -2.38 3.30
C VAL A 374 8.40 -2.86 4.44
N ALA A 375 7.45 -3.75 4.17
CA ALA A 375 6.56 -4.32 5.18
C ALA A 375 7.31 -5.14 6.25
N VAL A 376 8.33 -5.90 5.85
CA VAL A 376 9.21 -6.61 6.79
C VAL A 376 9.97 -5.61 7.65
N MET A 377 10.52 -4.52 7.07
CA MET A 377 11.22 -3.49 7.83
C MET A 377 10.30 -2.78 8.83
N ALA A 378 9.04 -2.51 8.45
CA ALA A 378 8.05 -1.91 9.33
C ALA A 378 7.69 -2.83 10.51
N LEU A 379 7.51 -4.13 10.26
CA LEU A 379 7.27 -5.13 11.29
C LEU A 379 8.45 -5.24 12.25
N VAL A 380 9.67 -5.26 11.73
CA VAL A 380 10.91 -5.30 12.52
C VAL A 380 11.02 -4.05 13.40
N ALA A 381 10.85 -2.86 12.83
CA ALA A 381 10.91 -1.61 13.57
C ALA A 381 9.91 -1.61 14.74
N ALA A 382 8.65 -1.98 14.49
CA ALA A 382 7.63 -2.09 15.54
C ALA A 382 7.96 -3.17 16.60
N SER A 383 8.62 -4.25 16.19
CA SER A 383 8.95 -5.37 17.08
C SER A 383 10.21 -5.16 17.92
N CYS A 384 11.05 -4.18 17.57
CA CYS A 384 12.22 -3.77 18.35
C CYS A 384 11.86 -2.83 19.50
N ILE A 385 10.68 -2.19 19.49
CA ILE A 385 10.17 -1.33 20.57
C ILE A 385 9.73 -2.19 21.75
N GLU A 386 9.86 -1.66 22.98
CA GLU A 386 9.28 -2.28 24.17
C GLU A 386 7.76 -2.48 23.98
N PRO A 387 7.21 -3.70 24.21
CA PRO A 387 5.79 -3.97 23.98
C PRO A 387 4.87 -3.01 24.71
N GLY A 388 5.20 -2.61 25.94
CA GLY A 388 4.42 -1.63 26.70
C GLY A 388 4.36 -0.27 25.99
N VAL A 389 5.47 0.22 25.42
CA VAL A 389 5.51 1.46 24.62
C VAL A 389 4.71 1.29 23.34
N TYR A 390 4.87 0.16 22.63
CA TYR A 390 4.09 -0.15 21.43
C TYR A 390 2.58 -0.05 21.68
N PHE A 391 2.07 -0.72 22.74
CA PHE A 391 0.64 -0.69 23.08
C PHE A 391 0.18 0.67 23.60
N ALA A 392 1.01 1.41 24.34
CA ALA A 392 0.71 2.78 24.75
C ALA A 392 0.49 3.72 23.56
N MET A 393 1.26 3.54 22.50
CA MET A 393 1.16 4.36 21.29
C MET A 393 -0.04 3.98 20.42
N ASN A 394 -0.26 2.69 20.18
CA ASN A 394 -1.23 2.22 19.19
C ASN A 394 -2.63 2.01 19.73
N SER A 395 -2.81 1.93 21.05
CA SER A 395 -4.13 1.74 21.66
C SER A 395 -4.89 3.06 21.76
N PRO A 396 -6.21 3.08 21.49
CA PRO A 396 -7.03 4.27 21.67
C PRO A 396 -7.04 4.78 23.12
N ALA A 397 -7.05 6.09 23.32
CA ALA A 397 -7.11 6.71 24.64
C ALA A 397 -8.33 6.28 25.48
N ALA A 398 -9.42 5.91 24.83
CA ALA A 398 -10.61 5.35 25.50
C ALA A 398 -10.37 3.98 26.12
N VAL A 399 -9.33 3.26 25.68
CA VAL A 399 -8.97 1.92 26.17
C VAL A 399 -7.87 1.98 27.23
N VAL A 400 -6.81 2.77 26.96
CA VAL A 400 -5.61 2.77 27.81
C VAL A 400 -5.52 3.96 28.75
N GLY A 401 -6.28 5.03 28.53
CA GLY A 401 -6.18 6.28 29.28
C GLY A 401 -5.49 7.39 28.52
N LYS A 402 -5.36 8.58 29.15
CA LYS A 402 -4.81 9.80 28.54
C LYS A 402 -3.49 10.27 29.17
N ASP A 403 -3.16 9.80 30.34
CA ASP A 403 -1.97 10.15 31.09
C ASP A 403 -1.07 8.93 31.31
N ALA A 404 0.21 9.14 31.50
CA ALA A 404 1.20 8.08 31.58
C ALA A 404 0.96 7.11 32.75
N ALA A 405 0.41 7.57 33.87
CA ALA A 405 0.16 6.74 35.03
C ALA A 405 -1.00 5.75 34.78
N THR A 406 -2.13 6.25 34.27
CA THR A 406 -3.29 5.42 33.89
C THR A 406 -2.93 4.42 32.77
N VAL A 407 -2.16 4.87 31.77
CA VAL A 407 -1.70 3.98 30.69
C VAL A 407 -0.81 2.88 31.24
N ALA A 408 0.20 3.20 32.04
CA ALA A 408 1.08 2.21 32.64
C ALA A 408 0.31 1.20 33.51
N GLN A 409 -0.64 1.66 34.33
CA GLN A 409 -1.49 0.80 35.11
C GLN A 409 -2.32 -0.14 34.25
N THR A 410 -2.97 0.36 33.23
CA THR A 410 -3.78 -0.45 32.30
C THR A 410 -2.93 -1.51 31.59
N LEU A 411 -1.77 -1.13 31.06
CA LEU A 411 -0.87 -2.06 30.35
C LEU A 411 -0.28 -3.12 31.28
N SER A 412 -0.05 -2.78 32.54
CA SER A 412 0.40 -3.74 33.56
C SER A 412 -0.63 -4.86 33.78
N THR A 413 -1.94 -4.55 33.66
CA THR A 413 -3.00 -5.58 33.75
C THR A 413 -2.97 -6.57 32.58
N TRP A 414 -2.34 -6.18 31.46
CA TRP A 414 -2.13 -7.07 30.31
C TRP A 414 -0.80 -7.83 30.38
N GLY A 415 -0.04 -7.66 31.46
CA GLY A 415 1.24 -8.34 31.69
C GLY A 415 2.44 -7.65 31.05
N PHE A 416 2.31 -6.39 30.60
CA PHE A 416 3.45 -5.63 30.09
C PHE A 416 4.12 -4.84 31.21
N VAL A 417 5.45 -4.94 31.28
CA VAL A 417 6.24 -4.17 32.25
C VAL A 417 6.50 -2.79 31.67
N ILE A 418 5.78 -1.79 32.19
CA ILE A 418 5.90 -0.39 31.75
C ILE A 418 5.68 0.55 32.93
N THR A 419 6.49 1.60 33.03
CA THR A 419 6.35 2.64 34.05
C THR A 419 5.97 3.98 33.40
N PRO A 420 5.36 4.91 34.14
CA PRO A 420 5.10 6.25 33.65
C PRO A 420 6.36 6.97 33.16
N ASP A 421 7.49 6.76 33.85
CA ASP A 421 8.78 7.36 33.48
C ASP A 421 9.29 6.83 32.13
N MET A 422 9.13 5.55 31.83
CA MET A 422 9.48 4.97 30.52
C MET A 422 8.69 5.65 29.39
N LEU A 423 7.39 5.90 29.59
CA LEU A 423 6.55 6.58 28.61
C LEU A 423 6.93 8.04 28.40
N THR A 424 7.22 8.73 29.49
CA THR A 424 7.66 10.13 29.48
C THR A 424 9.05 10.28 28.84
N GLN A 425 9.97 9.37 29.16
CA GLN A 425 11.29 9.34 28.57
C GLN A 425 11.25 9.04 27.06
N ALA A 426 10.45 8.07 26.64
CA ALA A 426 10.27 7.76 25.22
C ALA A 426 9.72 8.97 24.42
N ALA A 427 8.80 9.75 25.01
CA ALA A 427 8.31 10.98 24.41
C ALA A 427 9.42 12.04 24.30
N ALA A 428 10.20 12.23 25.36
CA ALA A 428 11.31 13.17 25.39
C ALA A 428 12.41 12.80 24.38
N ASP A 429 12.75 11.52 24.27
CA ASP A 429 13.78 11.03 23.35
C ASP A 429 13.46 11.34 21.89
N VAL A 430 12.19 11.34 21.51
CA VAL A 430 11.73 11.69 20.14
C VAL A 430 11.35 13.19 19.99
N GLY A 431 11.52 13.98 21.02
CA GLY A 431 11.24 15.43 21.00
C GLY A 431 9.74 15.78 21.01
N GLU A 432 8.89 14.86 21.49
CA GLU A 432 7.44 15.05 21.54
C GLU A 432 6.93 15.27 22.97
N LYS A 433 5.82 16.00 23.10
CA LYS A 433 5.16 16.18 24.41
C LYS A 433 4.56 14.90 24.94
N THR A 434 4.07 14.04 24.06
CA THR A 434 3.49 12.75 24.37
C THR A 434 3.50 11.83 23.16
N ILE A 435 3.68 10.52 23.41
CA ILE A 435 3.53 9.48 22.40
C ILE A 435 2.26 8.65 22.60
N LEU A 436 1.47 8.94 23.64
CA LEU A 436 0.31 8.16 24.05
C LEU A 436 -0.84 8.27 23.04
N ALA A 437 -1.50 7.13 22.81
CA ALA A 437 -2.71 7.01 21.99
C ALA A 437 -2.58 7.63 20.57
N ARG A 438 -1.39 7.59 20.00
CA ARG A 438 -1.13 7.97 18.60
C ARG A 438 -1.44 6.80 17.66
N ALA A 439 -2.68 6.34 17.70
CA ALA A 439 -3.14 5.21 16.91
C ALA A 439 -2.95 5.43 15.40
N GLY A 440 -2.68 4.34 14.68
CA GLY A 440 -2.55 4.36 13.22
C GLY A 440 -1.21 3.86 12.71
N GLY A 441 -0.29 3.40 13.59
CA GLY A 441 0.95 2.71 13.23
C GLY A 441 2.12 3.60 12.81
N ALA A 442 1.85 4.73 12.13
CA ALA A 442 2.89 5.61 11.59
C ALA A 442 3.83 6.18 12.67
N PRO A 443 3.38 6.77 13.78
CA PRO A 443 4.27 7.23 14.83
C PRO A 443 5.09 6.11 15.47
N THR A 444 4.52 4.92 15.57
CA THR A 444 5.21 3.74 16.10
C THR A 444 6.33 3.28 15.18
N LEU A 445 6.08 3.24 13.88
CA LEU A 445 7.12 2.96 12.89
C LEU A 445 8.27 3.98 13.03
N ALA A 446 7.92 5.27 13.15
CA ALA A 446 8.91 6.32 13.29
C ALA A 446 9.78 6.18 14.55
N VAL A 447 9.19 5.81 15.69
CA VAL A 447 9.95 5.50 16.92
C VAL A 447 10.89 4.32 16.70
N GLY A 448 10.39 3.21 16.14
CA GLY A 448 11.22 2.02 15.90
C GLY A 448 12.35 2.27 14.92
N MET A 449 12.11 3.04 13.86
CA MET A 449 13.16 3.47 12.93
C MET A 449 14.20 4.36 13.63
N ALA A 450 13.76 5.32 14.43
CA ALA A 450 14.63 6.20 15.17
C ALA A 450 15.50 5.43 16.18
N GLU A 451 14.92 4.46 16.91
CA GLU A 451 15.67 3.59 17.83
C GLU A 451 16.79 2.79 17.16
N ILE A 452 16.63 2.40 15.90
CA ILE A 452 17.65 1.67 15.16
C ILE A 452 18.69 2.64 14.56
N LEU A 453 18.23 3.69 13.87
CA LEU A 453 19.08 4.59 13.09
C LEU A 453 19.99 5.45 13.97
N HIS A 454 19.50 5.93 15.12
CA HIS A 454 20.33 6.74 16.03
C HIS A 454 21.55 5.97 16.57
N GLN A 455 21.46 4.64 16.70
CA GLN A 455 22.58 3.81 17.15
C GLN A 455 23.68 3.71 16.08
N VAL A 456 23.34 3.89 14.82
CA VAL A 456 24.31 3.89 13.71
C VAL A 456 24.89 5.28 13.49
N VAL A 457 24.05 6.33 13.57
CA VAL A 457 24.45 7.71 13.25
C VAL A 457 23.95 8.67 14.33
N GLY A 458 24.86 9.30 15.04
CA GLY A 458 24.62 10.48 15.87
C GLY A 458 24.16 10.23 17.30
N GLY A 459 23.98 8.97 17.70
CA GLY A 459 23.58 8.63 19.08
C GLY A 459 22.23 9.23 19.48
N LYS A 460 21.93 9.22 20.77
CA LYS A 460 20.64 9.74 21.31
C LYS A 460 20.34 11.20 20.94
N ALA A 461 21.34 12.02 20.71
CA ALA A 461 21.16 13.43 20.33
C ALA A 461 20.41 13.63 19.00
N LEU A 462 20.48 12.66 18.08
CA LEU A 462 19.78 12.70 16.79
C LEU A 462 18.50 11.84 16.76
N MET A 463 18.03 11.29 17.89
CA MET A 463 16.84 10.45 17.91
C MET A 463 15.59 11.22 17.48
N ALA A 464 15.42 12.45 17.95
CA ALA A 464 14.32 13.32 17.53
C ALA A 464 14.38 13.63 16.03
N PHE A 465 15.58 13.89 15.49
CA PHE A 465 15.77 14.10 14.05
C PHE A 465 15.31 12.85 13.25
N TRP A 466 15.74 11.65 13.63
CA TRP A 466 15.36 10.41 12.95
C TRP A 466 13.86 10.12 13.04
N TYR A 467 13.24 10.48 14.17
CA TYR A 467 11.78 10.36 14.32
C TYR A 467 11.03 11.27 13.34
N HIS A 468 11.36 12.56 13.31
CA HIS A 468 10.70 13.50 12.38
C HIS A 468 11.03 13.18 10.91
N PHE A 469 12.25 12.73 10.63
CA PHE A 469 12.61 12.23 9.30
C PHE A 469 11.75 11.04 8.89
N ALA A 470 11.48 10.09 9.79
CA ALA A 470 10.62 8.94 9.50
C ALA A 470 9.16 9.34 9.25
N ILE A 471 8.61 10.28 10.01
CA ILE A 471 7.25 10.84 9.77
C ILE A 471 7.18 11.48 8.37
N LEU A 472 8.19 12.25 8.00
CA LEU A 472 8.28 12.87 6.68
C LEU A 472 8.41 11.83 5.56
N PHE A 473 9.26 10.81 5.78
CA PHE A 473 9.42 9.68 4.88
C PHE A 473 8.06 9.00 4.62
N GLU A 474 7.26 8.73 5.65
CA GLU A 474 5.93 8.14 5.53
C GLU A 474 4.98 9.02 4.71
N ALA A 475 4.94 10.32 4.97
CA ALA A 475 4.06 11.25 4.24
C ALA A 475 4.39 11.26 2.73
N LEU A 476 5.68 11.37 2.37
CA LEU A 476 6.12 11.31 0.97
C LEU A 476 5.90 9.93 0.35
N PHE A 477 6.08 8.87 1.15
CA PHE A 477 5.87 7.51 0.72
C PHE A 477 4.43 7.28 0.26
N ILE A 478 3.47 7.82 0.99
CA ILE A 478 2.04 7.61 0.76
C ILE A 478 1.50 8.51 -0.35
N LEU A 479 1.97 9.75 -0.42
CA LEU A 479 1.41 10.77 -1.32
C LEU A 479 1.56 10.39 -2.80
N THR A 480 2.66 9.73 -3.20
CA THR A 480 2.84 9.24 -4.56
C THR A 480 1.82 8.16 -4.95
N ALA A 481 1.39 7.32 -4.00
CA ALA A 481 0.33 6.35 -4.23
C ALA A 481 -1.03 7.04 -4.44
N VAL A 482 -1.30 8.17 -3.75
CA VAL A 482 -2.52 8.97 -3.97
C VAL A 482 -2.51 9.59 -5.38
N ASP A 483 -1.36 10.09 -5.83
CA ASP A 483 -1.20 10.71 -7.16
C ASP A 483 -1.45 9.69 -8.29
N ALA A 484 -0.72 8.57 -8.26
CA ALA A 484 -0.85 7.50 -9.24
C ALA A 484 -2.24 6.86 -9.21
N GLY A 485 -2.79 6.65 -8.01
CA GLY A 485 -4.12 6.09 -7.80
C GLY A 485 -5.24 7.02 -8.31
N THR A 486 -5.13 8.33 -8.12
CA THR A 486 -6.10 9.29 -8.65
C THR A 486 -6.14 9.26 -10.17
N ARG A 487 -4.97 9.15 -10.83
CA ARG A 487 -4.90 8.99 -12.28
C ARG A 487 -5.47 7.66 -12.76
N ALA A 488 -5.16 6.56 -12.06
CA ALA A 488 -5.76 5.26 -12.36
C ALA A 488 -7.29 5.27 -12.19
N GLY A 489 -7.80 5.93 -11.14
CA GLY A 489 -9.22 6.15 -10.91
C GLY A 489 -9.90 6.95 -12.02
N ARG A 490 -9.22 7.97 -12.55
CA ARG A 490 -9.67 8.70 -13.73
C ARG A 490 -9.89 7.75 -14.92
N PHE A 491 -8.92 6.88 -15.24
CA PHE A 491 -9.04 5.93 -16.34
C PHE A 491 -10.21 4.97 -16.13
N MET A 492 -10.37 4.44 -14.92
CA MET A 492 -11.47 3.54 -14.59
C MET A 492 -12.83 4.23 -14.74
N LEU A 493 -12.92 5.48 -14.28
CA LEU A 493 -14.16 6.26 -14.42
C LEU A 493 -14.43 6.61 -15.89
N GLN A 494 -13.41 6.90 -16.69
CA GLN A 494 -13.54 7.08 -18.14
C GLN A 494 -14.02 5.80 -18.83
N ASP A 495 -13.53 4.64 -18.44
CA ASP A 495 -14.00 3.35 -18.95
C ASP A 495 -15.46 3.08 -18.56
N LEU A 496 -15.83 3.41 -17.30
CA LEU A 496 -17.19 3.26 -16.81
C LEU A 496 -18.16 4.20 -17.55
N LEU A 497 -17.89 5.49 -17.56
CA LEU A 497 -18.71 6.50 -18.24
C LEU A 497 -18.73 6.28 -19.76
N GLY A 498 -17.59 5.88 -20.34
CA GLY A 498 -17.46 5.56 -21.75
C GLY A 498 -18.26 4.33 -22.20
N SER A 499 -18.71 3.49 -21.26
CA SER A 499 -19.63 2.39 -21.54
C SER A 499 -21.05 2.90 -21.86
N PHE A 500 -21.41 4.11 -21.41
CA PHE A 500 -22.68 4.78 -21.65
C PHE A 500 -22.55 5.92 -22.68
N VAL A 501 -21.46 6.70 -22.61
CA VAL A 501 -21.17 7.85 -23.47
C VAL A 501 -19.78 7.66 -24.09
N PRO A 502 -19.69 7.13 -25.33
CA PRO A 502 -18.40 6.76 -25.96
C PRO A 502 -17.37 7.88 -26.07
N SER A 503 -17.81 9.16 -26.15
CA SER A 503 -16.91 10.31 -26.22
C SER A 503 -16.10 10.52 -24.94
N LEU A 504 -16.59 10.06 -23.78
CA LEU A 504 -15.90 10.20 -22.50
C LEU A 504 -14.78 9.14 -22.32
N LYS A 505 -14.76 8.10 -23.13
CA LYS A 505 -13.71 7.06 -23.10
C LYS A 505 -12.36 7.53 -23.68
N ARG A 506 -12.38 8.59 -24.49
CA ARG A 506 -11.17 9.05 -25.19
C ARG A 506 -10.25 9.83 -24.26
N THR A 507 -9.05 9.30 -24.01
CA THR A 507 -8.02 9.95 -23.18
C THR A 507 -7.46 11.24 -23.80
N GLU A 508 -7.57 11.40 -25.10
CA GLU A 508 -7.18 12.61 -25.85
C GLU A 508 -8.14 13.79 -25.59
N ASN A 509 -9.36 13.51 -25.12
CA ASN A 509 -10.37 14.53 -24.88
C ASN A 509 -10.15 15.21 -23.52
N TRP A 510 -9.68 16.46 -23.53
CA TRP A 510 -9.44 17.27 -22.34
C TRP A 510 -10.67 17.44 -21.44
N VAL A 511 -11.85 17.62 -22.05
CA VAL A 511 -13.12 17.76 -21.29
C VAL A 511 -13.45 16.46 -20.56
N ALA A 512 -13.29 15.32 -21.23
CA ALA A 512 -13.48 14.02 -20.61
C ALA A 512 -12.50 13.78 -19.44
N ASN A 513 -11.23 14.18 -19.63
CA ASN A 513 -10.19 14.09 -18.60
C ASN A 513 -10.54 14.96 -17.38
N LEU A 514 -10.94 16.20 -17.58
CA LEU A 514 -11.31 17.13 -16.49
C LEU A 514 -12.54 16.64 -15.71
N ILE A 515 -13.59 16.19 -16.41
CA ILE A 515 -14.81 15.66 -15.78
C ILE A 515 -14.49 14.41 -14.96
N ALA A 516 -13.80 13.44 -15.55
CA ALA A 516 -13.47 12.18 -14.86
C ALA A 516 -12.53 12.43 -13.67
N THR A 517 -11.53 13.31 -13.81
CA THR A 517 -10.65 13.68 -12.69
C THR A 517 -11.43 14.38 -11.59
N GLY A 518 -12.27 15.37 -11.95
CA GLY A 518 -13.07 16.11 -10.98
C GLY A 518 -14.00 15.22 -10.18
N LEU A 519 -14.70 14.29 -10.83
CA LEU A 519 -15.59 13.34 -10.17
C LEU A 519 -14.81 12.35 -9.28
N CYS A 520 -13.68 11.83 -9.76
CA CYS A 520 -12.82 10.94 -8.99
C CYS A 520 -12.28 11.62 -7.72
N VAL A 521 -11.75 12.84 -7.87
CA VAL A 521 -11.20 13.63 -6.75
C VAL A 521 -12.29 14.06 -5.78
N ALA A 522 -13.47 14.47 -6.28
CA ALA A 522 -14.60 14.80 -5.41
C ALA A 522 -15.07 13.59 -4.59
N ALA A 523 -15.06 12.38 -5.20
CA ALA A 523 -15.47 11.16 -4.51
C ALA A 523 -14.51 10.79 -3.37
N TRP A 524 -13.19 10.65 -3.61
CA TRP A 524 -12.27 10.32 -2.52
C TRP A 524 -12.07 11.49 -1.55
N GLY A 525 -12.16 12.74 -2.04
CA GLY A 525 -12.09 13.95 -1.21
C GLY A 525 -13.24 14.05 -0.22
N TYR A 526 -14.45 13.60 -0.59
CA TYR A 526 -15.60 13.51 0.30
C TYR A 526 -15.32 12.55 1.47
N PHE A 527 -14.86 11.32 1.19
CA PHE A 527 -14.54 10.35 2.24
C PHE A 527 -13.35 10.79 3.09
N LEU A 528 -12.35 11.43 2.48
CA LEU A 528 -11.23 12.04 3.19
C LEU A 528 -11.72 13.09 4.20
N TYR A 529 -12.57 14.02 3.76
CA TYR A 529 -13.13 15.05 4.63
C TYR A 529 -13.93 14.43 5.77
N GLN A 530 -14.81 13.47 5.48
CA GLN A 530 -15.57 12.76 6.52
C GLN A 530 -14.64 12.05 7.52
N GLY A 531 -13.60 11.38 7.04
CA GLY A 531 -12.61 10.72 7.91
C GLY A 531 -11.83 11.69 8.80
N VAL A 532 -11.54 12.91 8.33
CA VAL A 532 -10.84 13.94 9.14
C VAL A 532 -11.74 14.53 10.22
N VAL A 533 -13.03 14.72 9.94
CA VAL A 533 -13.99 15.28 10.90
C VAL A 533 -14.68 14.22 11.77
N ASP A 534 -14.36 12.92 11.57
CA ASP A 534 -14.91 11.81 12.34
C ASP A 534 -14.45 11.88 13.80
N PRO A 535 -15.36 11.85 14.79
CA PRO A 535 -15.02 11.83 16.21
C PRO A 535 -14.16 10.63 16.65
N LEU A 536 -14.27 9.50 15.95
CA LEU A 536 -13.44 8.29 16.17
C LEU A 536 -12.06 8.38 15.51
N GLY A 537 -11.80 9.45 14.74
CA GLY A 537 -10.51 9.71 14.11
C GLY A 537 -10.29 9.03 12.76
N GLY A 538 -11.33 8.51 12.11
CA GLY A 538 -11.37 8.00 10.72
C GLY A 538 -10.54 6.73 10.45
N ILE A 539 -9.36 6.57 11.05
CA ILE A 539 -8.53 5.36 10.88
C ILE A 539 -9.23 4.13 11.48
N ASN A 540 -9.86 4.28 12.63
CA ASN A 540 -10.48 3.14 13.31
C ASN A 540 -11.75 2.64 12.59
N THR A 541 -12.39 3.50 11.80
CA THR A 541 -13.58 3.18 10.99
C THR A 541 -13.21 2.73 9.59
N LEU A 542 -12.35 3.47 8.88
CA LEU A 542 -12.02 3.23 7.48
C LEU A 542 -10.92 2.18 7.25
N TRP A 543 -9.95 2.00 8.21
CA TRP A 543 -8.85 1.06 8.00
C TRP A 543 -9.27 -0.41 7.85
N PRO A 544 -10.21 -0.94 8.66
CA PRO A 544 -10.70 -2.31 8.46
C PRO A 544 -11.37 -2.50 7.10
N LEU A 545 -12.17 -1.51 6.66
CA LEU A 545 -12.80 -1.54 5.35
C LEU A 545 -11.76 -1.46 4.22
N PHE A 546 -10.71 -0.64 4.38
CA PHE A 546 -9.59 -0.56 3.46
C PHE A 546 -8.90 -1.92 3.27
N GLY A 547 -8.57 -2.62 4.36
CA GLY A 547 -7.89 -3.92 4.29
C GLY A 547 -8.72 -4.99 3.59
N ILE A 548 -10.01 -5.09 3.94
CA ILE A 548 -10.95 -6.05 3.35
C ILE A 548 -11.17 -5.73 1.85
N ALA A 549 -11.51 -4.50 1.52
CA ALA A 549 -11.79 -4.07 0.16
C ALA A 549 -10.56 -4.21 -0.76
N ASN A 550 -9.38 -3.85 -0.25
CA ASN A 550 -8.13 -3.97 -0.98
C ASN A 550 -7.82 -5.43 -1.36
N GLN A 551 -7.95 -6.38 -0.42
CA GLN A 551 -7.73 -7.79 -0.73
C GLN A 551 -8.87 -8.43 -1.56
N MET A 552 -10.10 -7.95 -1.44
CA MET A 552 -11.19 -8.34 -2.34
C MET A 552 -10.87 -7.99 -3.79
N LEU A 553 -10.30 -6.82 -4.02
CA LEU A 553 -9.87 -6.41 -5.36
C LEU A 553 -8.70 -7.28 -5.88
N ALA A 554 -7.79 -7.70 -4.98
CA ALA A 554 -6.75 -8.67 -5.32
C ALA A 554 -7.33 -10.02 -5.75
N ALA A 555 -8.37 -10.49 -5.05
CA ALA A 555 -9.08 -11.70 -5.44
C ALA A 555 -9.70 -11.59 -6.84
N VAL A 556 -10.33 -10.44 -7.18
CA VAL A 556 -10.85 -10.16 -8.53
C VAL A 556 -9.74 -10.26 -9.58
N ALA A 557 -8.59 -9.67 -9.31
CA ALA A 557 -7.44 -9.68 -10.22
C ALA A 557 -6.88 -11.09 -10.45
N LEU A 558 -6.76 -11.90 -9.39
CA LEU A 558 -6.32 -13.29 -9.49
C LEU A 558 -7.34 -14.19 -10.17
N LEU A 559 -8.65 -13.96 -9.97
CA LEU A 559 -9.71 -14.64 -10.71
C LEU A 559 -9.64 -14.34 -12.21
N LEU A 560 -9.42 -13.07 -12.60
CA LEU A 560 -9.16 -12.69 -13.98
C LEU A 560 -7.94 -13.43 -14.53
N GLY A 561 -6.82 -13.44 -13.80
CA GLY A 561 -5.60 -14.17 -14.15
C GLY A 561 -5.89 -15.66 -14.39
N THR A 562 -6.70 -16.26 -13.53
CA THR A 562 -7.12 -17.69 -13.66
C THR A 562 -7.87 -17.91 -14.96
N VAL A 563 -8.87 -17.08 -15.28
CA VAL A 563 -9.64 -17.18 -16.55
C VAL A 563 -8.73 -17.04 -17.77
N VAL A 564 -7.82 -16.08 -17.75
CA VAL A 564 -6.87 -15.84 -18.85
C VAL A 564 -5.93 -17.04 -19.04
N ILE A 565 -5.36 -17.60 -17.97
CA ILE A 565 -4.48 -18.79 -18.05
C ILE A 565 -5.23 -19.99 -18.67
N PHE A 566 -6.51 -20.20 -18.29
CA PHE A 566 -7.35 -21.22 -18.92
C PHE A 566 -7.58 -20.97 -20.41
N LYS A 567 -7.85 -19.73 -20.81
CA LYS A 567 -8.04 -19.35 -22.22
C LYS A 567 -6.74 -19.46 -23.04
N MET A 568 -5.58 -19.25 -22.41
CA MET A 568 -4.26 -19.48 -23.02
C MET A 568 -3.93 -20.97 -23.20
N LYS A 569 -4.83 -21.90 -22.86
CA LYS A 569 -4.61 -23.36 -22.91
C LYS A 569 -3.47 -23.84 -22.01
N LYS A 570 -3.27 -23.14 -20.89
CA LYS A 570 -2.22 -23.41 -19.90
C LYS A 570 -2.80 -23.83 -18.54
N ASP A 571 -3.91 -24.56 -18.55
CA ASP A 571 -4.73 -24.96 -17.37
C ASP A 571 -3.91 -25.64 -16.27
N ARG A 572 -2.90 -26.43 -16.63
CA ARG A 572 -2.00 -27.06 -15.65
C ARG A 572 -1.30 -26.06 -14.71
N TYR A 573 -1.26 -24.78 -15.10
CA TYR A 573 -0.65 -23.71 -14.32
C TYR A 573 -1.67 -22.78 -13.66
N ALA A 574 -2.98 -23.03 -13.80
CA ALA A 574 -4.02 -22.18 -13.25
C ALA A 574 -3.96 -22.09 -11.71
N TRP A 575 -3.37 -23.08 -11.05
CA TRP A 575 -3.16 -23.07 -9.60
C TRP A 575 -2.33 -21.83 -9.12
N VAL A 576 -1.47 -21.30 -9.97
CA VAL A 576 -0.63 -20.11 -9.65
C VAL A 576 -1.48 -18.92 -9.23
N THR A 577 -2.68 -18.79 -9.78
CA THR A 577 -3.63 -17.70 -9.45
C THR A 577 -4.84 -18.20 -8.67
N ALA A 578 -5.33 -19.42 -8.95
CA ALA A 578 -6.55 -19.95 -8.34
C ALA A 578 -6.39 -20.23 -6.84
N VAL A 579 -5.24 -20.78 -6.40
CA VAL A 579 -5.00 -21.08 -4.98
C VAL A 579 -4.95 -19.80 -4.15
N PRO A 580 -4.12 -18.79 -4.51
CA PRO A 580 -4.13 -17.53 -3.76
C PRO A 580 -5.48 -16.79 -3.85
N ALA A 581 -6.20 -16.86 -4.98
CA ALA A 581 -7.56 -16.31 -5.07
C ALA A 581 -8.51 -16.95 -4.06
N ALA A 582 -8.50 -18.26 -3.94
CA ALA A 582 -9.34 -19.00 -2.99
C ALA A 582 -9.02 -18.63 -1.53
N TRP A 583 -7.73 -18.48 -1.20
CA TRP A 583 -7.29 -18.04 0.11
C TRP A 583 -7.78 -16.63 0.45
N LEU A 584 -7.59 -15.68 -0.48
CA LEU A 584 -8.05 -14.30 -0.29
C LEU A 584 -9.57 -14.22 -0.17
N LEU A 585 -10.32 -15.01 -0.95
CA LEU A 585 -11.77 -15.10 -0.83
C LEU A 585 -12.17 -15.59 0.57
N ALA A 586 -11.53 -16.65 1.08
CA ALA A 586 -11.81 -17.15 2.42
C ALA A 586 -11.56 -16.09 3.49
N CYS A 587 -10.40 -15.41 3.45
CA CYS A 587 -10.06 -14.35 4.40
C CYS A 587 -11.02 -13.16 4.32
N THR A 588 -11.25 -12.63 3.12
CA THR A 588 -12.00 -11.38 2.96
C THR A 588 -13.50 -11.55 3.16
N MET A 589 -14.07 -12.68 2.72
CA MET A 589 -15.48 -12.96 2.94
C MET A 589 -15.78 -13.20 4.43
N THR A 590 -14.89 -13.93 5.14
CA THR A 590 -15.04 -14.12 6.59
C THR A 590 -14.88 -12.81 7.34
N ALA A 591 -13.85 -12.00 7.00
CA ALA A 591 -13.64 -10.70 7.63
C ALA A 591 -14.82 -9.75 7.39
N GLY A 592 -15.30 -9.67 6.15
CA GLY A 592 -16.45 -8.84 5.78
C GLY A 592 -17.72 -9.26 6.51
N TRP A 593 -17.99 -10.55 6.58
CA TRP A 593 -19.14 -11.07 7.33
C TRP A 593 -19.09 -10.71 8.81
N LEU A 594 -17.94 -10.93 9.44
CA LEU A 594 -17.74 -10.59 10.87
C LEU A 594 -17.82 -9.08 11.11
N LYS A 595 -17.31 -8.25 10.20
CA LYS A 595 -17.41 -6.79 10.30
C LYS A 595 -18.84 -6.27 10.15
N ILE A 596 -19.68 -6.92 9.38
CA ILE A 596 -21.08 -6.52 9.24
C ILE A 596 -21.92 -7.03 10.39
N PHE A 597 -21.84 -8.33 10.72
CA PHE A 597 -22.83 -9.06 11.52
C PHE A 597 -22.37 -9.49 12.91
N SER A 598 -21.11 -9.23 13.31
CA SER A 598 -20.69 -9.55 14.68
C SER A 598 -21.54 -8.82 15.70
N ALA A 599 -21.99 -9.53 16.73
CA ALA A 599 -22.71 -8.94 17.85
C ALA A 599 -21.82 -8.15 18.83
N ASP A 600 -20.48 -8.31 18.73
CA ASP A 600 -19.52 -7.51 19.51
C ASP A 600 -19.41 -6.10 18.91
N PRO A 601 -19.79 -5.04 19.66
CA PRO A 601 -19.67 -3.67 19.18
C PRO A 601 -18.23 -3.20 18.90
N LYS A 602 -17.23 -3.90 19.41
CA LYS A 602 -15.82 -3.60 19.08
C LYS A 602 -15.42 -4.11 17.69
N LEU A 603 -16.20 -5.04 17.13
CA LEU A 603 -15.89 -5.70 15.88
C LEU A 603 -16.91 -5.38 14.77
N GLY A 604 -18.21 -5.51 15.06
CA GLY A 604 -19.29 -5.39 14.08
C GLY A 604 -19.75 -3.94 13.89
N PHE A 605 -19.82 -3.47 12.65
CA PHE A 605 -20.30 -2.14 12.30
C PHE A 605 -21.75 -1.92 12.75
N LEU A 606 -22.66 -2.87 12.49
CA LEU A 606 -24.06 -2.73 12.87
C LEU A 606 -24.25 -2.71 14.39
N ALA A 607 -23.56 -3.62 15.11
CA ALA A 607 -23.62 -3.65 16.57
C ALA A 607 -23.04 -2.38 17.21
N HIS A 608 -21.99 -1.79 16.61
CA HIS A 608 -21.42 -0.53 17.05
C HIS A 608 -22.39 0.64 16.81
N ALA A 609 -23.00 0.71 15.63
CA ALA A 609 -24.04 1.69 15.29
C ALA A 609 -25.23 1.62 16.26
N ASP A 610 -25.72 0.41 16.57
CA ASP A 610 -26.85 0.20 17.46
C ASP A 610 -26.55 0.62 18.91
N LYS A 611 -25.31 0.36 19.38
CA LYS A 611 -24.84 0.83 20.69
C LYS A 611 -24.88 2.36 20.79
N TYR A 612 -24.40 3.08 19.76
CA TYR A 612 -24.43 4.54 19.74
C TYR A 612 -25.84 5.08 19.57
N ALA A 613 -26.68 4.43 18.73
CA ALA A 613 -28.09 4.80 18.56
C ALA A 613 -28.90 4.66 19.86
N ALA A 614 -28.70 3.60 20.60
CA ALA A 614 -29.34 3.40 21.91
C ALA A 614 -28.93 4.50 22.91
N ALA A 615 -27.63 4.83 22.98
CA ALA A 615 -27.16 5.90 23.86
C ALA A 615 -27.70 7.30 23.46
N ILE A 616 -27.89 7.56 22.15
CA ILE A 616 -28.54 8.79 21.68
C ILE A 616 -29.98 8.86 22.16
N ALA A 617 -30.73 7.75 22.10
CA ALA A 617 -32.13 7.68 22.59
C ALA A 617 -32.23 7.94 24.10
N GLU A 618 -31.20 7.55 24.86
CA GLU A 618 -31.08 7.83 26.29
C GLU A 618 -30.57 9.25 26.60
N GLY A 619 -30.19 10.05 25.60
CA GLY A 619 -29.57 11.36 25.79
C GLY A 619 -28.14 11.29 26.35
N LYS A 620 -27.47 10.12 26.32
CA LYS A 620 -26.17 9.89 26.90
C LYS A 620 -25.08 10.02 25.84
N VAL A 621 -24.06 10.85 26.11
CA VAL A 621 -22.90 11.01 25.20
C VAL A 621 -21.84 9.97 25.53
N LEU A 622 -21.47 9.15 24.53
CA LEU A 622 -20.39 8.16 24.63
C LEU A 622 -19.07 8.74 24.10
N ALA A 623 -18.00 8.56 24.86
CA ALA A 623 -16.65 8.90 24.37
C ALA A 623 -16.26 8.01 23.18
N PRO A 624 -15.46 8.54 22.22
CA PRO A 624 -14.81 9.85 22.20
C PRO A 624 -15.68 11.00 21.63
N ALA A 625 -16.92 10.75 21.22
CA ALA A 625 -17.82 11.80 20.76
C ALA A 625 -18.11 12.79 21.91
N LYS A 626 -18.22 14.07 21.57
CA LYS A 626 -18.45 15.15 22.53
C LYS A 626 -19.89 15.65 22.56
N THR A 627 -20.70 15.27 21.57
CA THR A 627 -22.09 15.72 21.39
C THR A 627 -22.94 14.61 20.79
N LEU A 628 -24.26 14.67 20.95
CA LEU A 628 -25.21 13.76 20.32
C LEU A 628 -25.14 13.84 18.78
N ALA A 629 -24.91 15.03 18.23
CA ALA A 629 -24.74 15.22 16.79
C ALA A 629 -23.47 14.49 16.26
N ALA A 630 -22.38 14.48 17.04
CA ALA A 630 -21.20 13.73 16.70
C ALA A 630 -21.44 12.21 16.75
N MET A 631 -22.24 11.74 17.71
CA MET A 631 -22.66 10.33 17.78
C MET A 631 -23.54 9.91 16.61
N SER A 632 -24.43 10.79 16.14
CA SER A 632 -25.25 10.52 14.96
C SER A 632 -24.40 10.33 13.70
N ARG A 633 -23.26 11.04 13.58
CA ARG A 633 -22.30 10.80 12.49
C ARG A 633 -21.63 9.42 12.61
N VAL A 634 -21.27 8.99 13.81
CA VAL A 634 -20.72 7.65 14.03
C VAL A 634 -21.71 6.59 13.55
N VAL A 635 -22.99 6.69 13.96
CA VAL A 635 -24.06 5.76 13.51
C VAL A 635 -24.20 5.75 12.00
N PHE A 636 -24.15 6.92 11.36
CA PHE A 636 -24.21 7.03 9.89
C PHE A 636 -22.99 6.37 9.23
N ASN A 637 -21.79 6.65 9.70
CA ASN A 637 -20.55 6.10 9.15
C ASN A 637 -20.50 4.57 9.27
N ASP A 638 -20.83 4.01 10.43
CA ASP A 638 -20.85 2.56 10.64
C ASP A 638 -21.85 1.84 9.72
N ARG A 639 -23.06 2.42 9.55
CA ARG A 639 -24.05 1.86 8.62
C ARG A 639 -23.61 1.96 7.17
N LEU A 640 -22.96 3.06 6.80
CA LEU A 640 -22.37 3.24 5.47
C LEU A 640 -21.25 2.21 5.23
N ASP A 641 -20.37 2.00 6.19
CA ASP A 641 -19.26 1.03 6.10
C ASP A 641 -19.79 -0.40 5.98
N ALA A 642 -20.85 -0.74 6.71
CA ALA A 642 -21.53 -2.03 6.58
C ALA A 642 -22.12 -2.22 5.18
N ALA A 643 -22.80 -1.19 4.63
CA ALA A 643 -23.37 -1.23 3.29
C ALA A 643 -22.29 -1.34 2.19
N LEU A 644 -21.22 -0.57 2.31
CA LEU A 644 -20.08 -0.65 1.37
C LEU A 644 -19.40 -2.01 1.44
N CYS A 645 -19.18 -2.57 2.63
CA CYS A 645 -18.60 -3.90 2.81
C CYS A 645 -19.49 -4.97 2.15
N ALA A 646 -20.81 -4.92 2.34
CA ALA A 646 -21.77 -5.82 1.70
C ALA A 646 -21.75 -5.68 0.16
N LEU A 647 -21.68 -4.45 -0.35
CA LEU A 647 -21.54 -4.18 -1.77
C LEU A 647 -20.28 -4.83 -2.34
N PHE A 648 -19.13 -4.65 -1.70
CA PHE A 648 -17.84 -5.22 -2.14
C PHE A 648 -17.87 -6.75 -2.12
N MET A 649 -18.45 -7.36 -1.08
CA MET A 649 -18.68 -8.81 -1.04
C MET A 649 -19.54 -9.26 -2.22
N GLY A 650 -20.62 -8.56 -2.54
CA GLY A 650 -21.49 -8.87 -3.69
C GLY A 650 -20.76 -8.76 -5.03
N VAL A 651 -19.91 -7.75 -5.21
CA VAL A 651 -19.07 -7.58 -6.41
C VAL A 651 -18.14 -8.79 -6.58
N VAL A 652 -17.42 -9.16 -5.54
CA VAL A 652 -16.42 -10.25 -5.60
C VAL A 652 -17.10 -11.60 -5.86
N LEU A 653 -18.21 -11.88 -5.18
CA LEU A 653 -19.01 -13.10 -5.41
C LEU A 653 -19.54 -13.16 -6.85
N SER A 654 -20.00 -12.02 -7.39
CA SER A 654 -20.45 -11.95 -8.78
C SER A 654 -19.30 -12.29 -9.73
N VAL A 655 -18.14 -11.66 -9.56
CA VAL A 655 -16.95 -11.97 -10.40
C VAL A 655 -16.53 -13.43 -10.26
N LEU A 656 -16.56 -14.00 -9.06
CA LEU A 656 -16.26 -15.42 -8.85
C LEU A 656 -17.21 -16.32 -9.66
N VAL A 657 -18.52 -16.10 -9.58
CA VAL A 657 -19.53 -16.86 -10.33
C VAL A 657 -19.29 -16.79 -11.83
N TYR A 658 -19.03 -15.59 -12.35
CA TYR A 658 -18.75 -15.39 -13.78
C TYR A 658 -17.39 -15.96 -14.19
N SER A 659 -16.38 -15.93 -13.32
CA SER A 659 -15.08 -16.59 -13.56
C SER A 659 -15.25 -18.11 -13.72
N VAL A 660 -16.02 -18.74 -12.82
CA VAL A 660 -16.33 -20.16 -12.91
C VAL A 660 -17.10 -20.48 -14.20
N LYS A 661 -18.11 -19.68 -14.54
CA LYS A 661 -18.87 -19.83 -15.80
C LYS A 661 -17.94 -19.71 -17.02
N ALA A 662 -17.04 -18.72 -17.04
CA ALA A 662 -16.10 -18.51 -18.15
C ALA A 662 -15.13 -19.71 -18.31
N VAL A 663 -14.59 -20.24 -17.20
CA VAL A 663 -13.72 -21.42 -17.20
C VAL A 663 -14.47 -22.66 -17.70
N LEU A 664 -15.71 -22.90 -17.22
CA LEU A 664 -16.53 -24.03 -17.66
C LEU A 664 -16.91 -23.91 -19.14
N ALA A 665 -17.29 -22.75 -19.61
CA ALA A 665 -17.57 -22.45 -21.01
C ALA A 665 -16.34 -22.71 -21.91
N ALA A 666 -15.16 -22.22 -21.48
CA ALA A 666 -13.91 -22.45 -22.17
C ALA A 666 -13.56 -23.95 -22.30
N ARG A 667 -13.90 -24.75 -21.29
CA ARG A 667 -13.71 -26.22 -21.34
C ARG A 667 -14.70 -26.92 -22.27
N ARG A 668 -15.97 -26.47 -22.30
CA ARG A 668 -17.05 -27.11 -23.09
C ARG A 668 -16.95 -26.73 -24.58
N ASN A 669 -16.68 -25.51 -24.93
CA ASN A 669 -16.78 -24.96 -26.28
C ASN A 669 -15.47 -24.96 -27.08
N GLY A 670 -14.49 -25.78 -26.72
CA GLY A 670 -13.23 -25.86 -27.45
C GLY A 670 -12.32 -24.65 -27.23
N ARG A 671 -12.44 -23.97 -26.11
CA ARG A 671 -11.59 -22.88 -25.62
C ARG A 671 -11.50 -21.68 -26.57
N PRO A 672 -12.28 -20.63 -26.35
CA PRO A 672 -12.12 -19.39 -27.10
C PRO A 672 -10.68 -18.86 -26.94
N THR A 673 -10.12 -18.38 -28.03
CA THR A 673 -8.82 -17.70 -28.04
C THR A 673 -8.85 -16.52 -27.05
N THR A 674 -7.72 -16.26 -26.40
CA THR A 674 -7.54 -15.04 -25.59
C THR A 674 -7.81 -13.82 -26.47
N GLN A 675 -8.44 -12.80 -25.91
CA GLN A 675 -8.69 -11.52 -26.63
C GLN A 675 -7.46 -10.62 -26.58
N GLU A 676 -6.29 -11.14 -26.95
CA GLU A 676 -5.08 -10.36 -27.04
C GLU A 676 -5.11 -9.43 -28.28
N ALA A 677 -4.51 -8.26 -28.16
CA ALA A 677 -4.23 -7.40 -29.32
C ALA A 677 -3.37 -8.18 -30.33
N ALA A 678 -3.55 -7.90 -31.62
CA ALA A 678 -2.75 -8.53 -32.68
C ALA A 678 -1.25 -8.35 -32.42
N PHE A 679 -0.46 -9.35 -32.75
CA PHE A 679 1.00 -9.24 -32.66
C PHE A 679 1.50 -8.20 -33.68
N VAL A 680 2.17 -7.18 -33.18
CA VAL A 680 2.89 -6.19 -33.99
C VAL A 680 4.35 -6.24 -33.54
N PRO A 681 5.31 -6.44 -34.48
CA PRO A 681 6.72 -6.45 -34.10
C PRO A 681 7.20 -5.05 -33.67
N LEU A 682 8.14 -5.02 -32.74
CA LEU A 682 8.83 -3.80 -32.37
C LEU A 682 9.64 -3.28 -33.58
N PRO A 683 9.65 -1.98 -33.90
CA PRO A 683 10.44 -1.42 -34.98
C PRO A 683 11.93 -1.74 -34.82
N ALA A 684 12.60 -2.04 -35.95
CA ALA A 684 14.03 -2.32 -35.98
C ALA A 684 14.83 -1.13 -35.41
N GLY A 685 15.75 -1.38 -34.46
CA GLY A 685 16.56 -0.36 -33.80
C GLY A 685 16.10 0.03 -32.40
N GLN A 686 14.94 -0.47 -31.91
CA GLN A 686 14.41 -0.22 -30.58
C GLN A 686 14.54 -1.45 -29.65
N HIS A 687 15.36 -2.43 -30.05
CA HIS A 687 15.72 -3.57 -29.22
C HIS A 687 16.81 -3.13 -28.23
N ALA A 688 16.42 -2.77 -26.98
CA ALA A 688 17.36 -2.49 -25.89
C ALA A 688 17.26 -3.58 -24.80
#